data_2a9a3a29743e04669343c1f9eb024292
#
_entry.id   2a9a3a29743e04669343c1f9eb024292
#
_cell.length_a   1.000
_cell.length_b   1.000
_cell.length_c   1.000
_cell.angle_alpha   90.00
_cell.angle_beta   90.00
_cell.angle_gamma   90.00
#
_symmetry.space_group_name_H-M   'P 1'
#
loop_
_entity.id
_entity.type
_entity.pdbx_description
1 polymer ?
#
loop_
_entity_poly.entity_id
_entity_poly.type
_entity_poly.pdbx_seq_one_letter_code
_entity_poly.pdbx_strand_id
1 'polypeptide(L)'
;MFNRVGILPLLLMPLLLMPLILILSSSRSSADTTEADLVVSKSAQAVITKHCVDCHNVDSAEGNVRFDNLAKLSTAAQLSLFNKAQEQLFFGLMPPQDAKQPSAADRAQLMAGLRSGLLKHNASKLDEKLRYPEYGNYVDHKQLFSGEIVDEPFTPVRRWLVSPQIFLERVNDIFKLADRSRQKSFYGVTNPFVLPDHSGVRDYDVTTLDGGHLLVMLNNAQWISQKQIFGAVHAEVDRRTVEHPNAKDRWYPPTSPNAFVAIVGKDTPPANLELVEAIHAQFDCVLQRQATDEELDRYVPLLRSTIDLGGNTEGLRQMFVSVLLESEFLYRQEFGDGETDAYGRKKLSPREAARAISYALSDLGPDAALQAAADEGRLTTKEDYGREVQRLLADLASFKGPVDPGLSGKNMQSHVATHPKLIRFFREFFGYPGAAKVFKDEKRSDGYYQNPSRGTAGTPGFLIKEADRIVDWCLRRDQGVFENLLTTEDFFVYHNKDNEAGHQIIAEWTEAYEKLKDTDWKTEPEKVIAENLEFIQARKSLRIIGGKQKREFLRHMYFFGDTIAKGRTPFTTVSFAHGYTYNHSPFYNLPPTPNPFRYGGVEQKNFKGLDDTEFWDYPVEQPFKIPNRSGILTHPAWLIAHSSNFHTDPIRRGRWIREKLLAGHVPDVPITVDAQVPDDPHMTFRERVEGVTQKKECWKCHQHMNPLGLPFEVFDDFGRYRLDEPLEFPEHLVARTKKKNGADTYKTKAVSTLGELSGTGDPNLDGKVKGPMDLIDRLARSDRVRQSIIRHAFRFFMGRNEMLTDSKTLIAADRAYIDNDGSFKAVVVSLLTSDSFMYRK
;
A
#
# COMPACT_ATOMS: atom_id res chain seq x y z
N MET A 1 27.40 -37.05 28.28
CA MET A 1 28.86 -37.36 28.30
C MET A 1 29.57 -36.22 27.61
N PHE A 2 30.42 -35.59 28.34
CA PHE A 2 31.28 -34.43 27.98
C PHE A 2 32.31 -34.80 26.95
N ASN A 3 32.63 -33.92 25.98
CA ASN A 3 33.99 -33.51 25.65
C ASN A 3 34.03 -32.37 24.65
N ARG A 4 34.38 -31.24 25.13
CA ARG A 4 35.63 -30.40 25.02
C ARG A 4 35.85 -29.77 23.66
N VAL A 5 35.65 -28.48 23.70
CA VAL A 5 35.98 -27.41 22.76
C VAL A 5 37.49 -27.17 22.71
N GLY A 6 38.04 -27.04 21.51
CA GLY A 6 39.38 -26.52 21.28
C GLY A 6 39.31 -25.03 20.86
N ILE A 7 39.91 -24.18 21.64
CA ILE A 7 40.07 -22.74 21.38
C ILE A 7 41.36 -22.54 20.58
N LEU A 8 41.27 -21.91 19.41
CA LEU A 8 42.42 -21.41 18.65
C LEU A 8 42.47 -19.88 18.77
N PRO A 9 43.62 -19.26 18.99
CA PRO A 9 43.74 -17.85 19.32
C PRO A 9 43.63 -16.92 18.14
N LEU A 10 42.90 -15.84 18.31
CA LEU A 10 42.86 -14.68 17.41
C LEU A 10 44.21 -13.98 17.40
N LEU A 11 44.85 -13.88 16.21
CA LEU A 11 45.97 -12.97 15.96
C LEU A 11 45.43 -11.54 15.90
N LEU A 12 45.77 -10.73 16.87
CA LEU A 12 45.63 -9.27 16.85
C LEU A 12 46.61 -8.66 15.83
N MET A 13 46.08 -8.03 14.81
CA MET A 13 46.80 -7.08 14.01
C MET A 13 46.51 -5.66 14.55
N PRO A 14 47.57 -4.83 14.79
CA PRO A 14 47.35 -3.50 15.35
C PRO A 14 46.86 -2.52 14.28
N LEU A 15 45.68 -1.93 14.50
CA LEU A 15 45.23 -0.74 13.79
C LEU A 15 46.14 0.45 14.21
N LEU A 16 46.85 0.99 13.24
CA LEU A 16 47.50 2.31 13.35
C LEU A 16 46.40 3.38 13.39
N LEU A 17 46.07 3.83 14.58
CA LEU A 17 45.32 5.06 14.81
C LEU A 17 46.28 6.24 14.68
N MET A 18 46.18 6.99 13.58
CA MET A 18 46.73 8.34 13.51
C MET A 18 45.81 9.27 14.31
N PRO A 19 46.27 9.99 15.33
CA PRO A 19 45.47 11.01 15.98
C PRO A 19 45.45 12.26 15.12
N LEU A 20 44.24 12.61 14.59
CA LEU A 20 43.96 13.91 14.04
C LEU A 20 43.84 14.89 15.22
N ILE A 21 44.89 15.62 15.53
CA ILE A 21 44.86 16.67 16.53
C ILE A 21 44.08 17.85 15.93
N LEU A 22 42.81 17.97 16.24
CA LEU A 22 42.05 19.18 16.08
C LEU A 22 42.49 20.17 17.15
N ILE A 23 43.26 21.17 16.78
CA ILE A 23 43.56 22.34 17.60
C ILE A 23 42.25 23.15 17.68
N LEU A 24 41.51 22.93 18.74
CA LEU A 24 40.46 23.84 19.17
C LEU A 24 41.12 25.06 19.82
N SER A 25 41.36 26.07 19.02
CA SER A 25 41.60 27.42 19.54
C SER A 25 40.29 27.94 20.18
N SER A 26 40.20 27.81 21.47
CA SER A 26 39.19 28.50 22.26
C SER A 26 39.50 30.02 22.28
N SER A 27 39.03 30.73 21.26
CA SER A 27 38.84 32.15 21.41
C SER A 27 37.60 32.36 22.28
N ARG A 28 37.84 32.69 23.57
CA ARG A 28 36.82 33.32 24.38
C ARG A 28 36.51 34.65 23.74
N SER A 29 35.47 34.69 22.89
CA SER A 29 34.77 35.90 22.50
C SER A 29 33.94 36.34 23.70
N SER A 30 34.28 37.48 24.24
CA SER A 30 33.43 38.27 25.14
C SER A 30 32.07 38.39 24.50
N ALA A 31 31.03 37.95 25.20
CA ALA A 31 29.67 38.11 24.79
C ALA A 31 29.31 39.60 24.78
N ASP A 32 29.49 40.22 23.64
CA ASP A 32 28.73 41.42 23.27
C ASP A 32 27.30 40.95 23.05
N THR A 33 26.40 41.37 23.87
CA THR A 33 24.94 41.16 23.71
C THR A 33 24.44 42.04 22.57
N THR A 34 24.80 41.69 21.33
CA THR A 34 24.08 42.16 20.17
C THR A 34 22.69 41.52 20.23
N GLU A 35 21.65 42.31 20.26
CA GLU A 35 20.28 41.86 20.08
C GLU A 35 20.26 40.91 18.91
N ALA A 36 19.90 39.65 19.14
CA ALA A 36 19.86 38.62 18.12
C ALA A 36 18.82 39.04 17.07
N ASP A 37 19.24 39.18 15.82
CA ASP A 37 18.31 39.43 14.72
C ASP A 37 17.15 38.47 14.78
N LEU A 38 15.93 39.03 14.86
CA LEU A 38 14.74 38.21 14.99
C LEU A 38 14.46 37.48 13.68
N VAL A 39 14.23 36.18 13.79
CA VAL A 39 13.95 35.26 12.64
C VAL A 39 12.71 35.71 11.85
N VAL A 40 11.76 36.40 12.50
CA VAL A 40 10.49 36.79 11.86
C VAL A 40 10.44 38.31 11.63
N SER A 41 9.68 38.73 10.62
CA SER A 41 9.53 40.15 10.24
C SER A 41 8.89 40.98 11.36
N LYS A 42 9.19 42.30 11.41
CA LYS A 42 8.58 43.26 12.35
C LYS A 42 7.04 43.23 12.29
N SER A 43 6.47 43.00 11.10
CA SER A 43 5.01 42.92 10.94
C SER A 43 4.41 41.67 11.59
N ALA A 44 5.08 40.51 11.50
CA ALA A 44 4.66 39.29 12.21
C ALA A 44 4.81 39.45 13.74
N GLN A 45 5.88 40.12 14.21
CA GLN A 45 6.07 40.43 15.63
C GLN A 45 4.93 41.27 16.20
N ALA A 46 4.48 42.31 15.45
CA ALA A 46 3.35 43.12 15.87
C ALA A 46 2.07 42.32 16.10
N VAL A 47 1.81 41.30 15.23
CA VAL A 47 0.66 40.40 15.39
C VAL A 47 0.86 39.47 16.60
N ILE A 48 2.07 38.94 16.82
CA ILE A 48 2.40 38.13 18.01
C ILE A 48 2.15 38.94 19.28
N THR A 49 2.65 40.18 19.33
CA THR A 49 2.45 41.06 20.50
C THR A 49 0.97 41.32 20.77
N LYS A 50 0.18 41.55 19.71
CA LYS A 50 -1.25 41.89 19.83
C LYS A 50 -2.14 40.71 20.25
N HIS A 51 -1.79 39.49 19.89
CA HIS A 51 -2.69 38.33 20.00
C HIS A 51 -2.14 37.12 20.77
N CYS A 52 -0.83 37.11 21.08
CA CYS A 52 -0.21 35.93 21.70
C CYS A 52 0.38 36.21 23.08
N VAL A 53 0.94 37.42 23.28
CA VAL A 53 1.72 37.76 24.49
C VAL A 53 0.86 37.74 25.76
N ASP A 54 -0.43 38.08 25.68
CA ASP A 54 -1.31 38.12 26.86
C ASP A 54 -1.37 36.75 27.59
N CYS A 55 -1.30 35.62 26.87
CA CYS A 55 -1.29 34.25 27.44
C CYS A 55 0.12 33.65 27.49
N HIS A 56 1.06 34.15 26.69
CA HIS A 56 2.40 33.57 26.52
C HIS A 56 3.49 34.56 26.95
N ASN A 57 3.44 34.98 28.21
CA ASN A 57 4.40 35.88 28.84
C ASN A 57 5.02 35.29 30.11
N VAL A 58 5.80 36.09 30.87
CA VAL A 58 6.48 35.60 32.07
C VAL A 58 5.53 35.17 33.19
N ASP A 59 4.33 35.77 33.27
CA ASP A 59 3.38 35.54 34.35
C ASP A 59 2.45 34.34 34.06
N SER A 60 2.07 34.14 32.82
CA SER A 60 1.11 33.06 32.39
C SER A 60 1.79 31.88 31.76
N ALA A 61 2.79 32.07 30.91
CA ALA A 61 3.59 31.04 30.19
C ALA A 61 2.79 29.78 29.75
N GLU A 62 1.56 29.98 29.25
CA GLU A 62 0.67 28.86 28.89
C GLU A 62 1.33 27.87 27.93
N GLY A 63 1.24 26.60 28.23
CA GLY A 63 1.92 25.55 27.49
C GLY A 63 3.45 25.60 27.52
N ASN A 64 4.05 26.28 28.51
CA ASN A 64 5.49 26.54 28.61
C ASN A 64 6.06 27.30 27.40
N VAL A 65 5.26 28.19 26.83
CA VAL A 65 5.60 29.02 25.66
C VAL A 65 5.60 30.47 26.06
N ARG A 66 6.62 31.24 25.63
CA ARG A 66 6.76 32.65 25.90
C ARG A 66 7.16 33.39 24.64
N PHE A 67 6.50 34.51 24.36
CA PHE A 67 6.81 35.43 23.25
C PHE A 67 7.32 36.80 23.70
N ASP A 68 7.26 37.09 24.98
CA ASP A 68 7.74 38.38 25.57
C ASP A 68 9.27 38.47 25.64
N ASN A 69 9.99 37.39 25.42
CA ASN A 69 11.44 37.31 25.53
C ASN A 69 12.17 36.97 24.22
N LEU A 70 11.51 37.08 23.06
CA LEU A 70 12.02 36.65 21.75
C LEU A 70 13.45 37.14 21.46
N ALA A 71 13.75 38.44 21.74
CA ALA A 71 15.05 39.02 21.50
C ALA A 71 16.18 38.39 22.36
N LYS A 72 15.84 37.74 23.48
CA LYS A 72 16.80 37.05 24.35
C LYS A 72 17.06 35.61 23.97
N LEU A 73 16.27 35.06 23.03
CA LEU A 73 16.41 33.67 22.59
C LEU A 73 17.51 33.57 21.53
N SER A 74 18.29 32.48 21.63
CA SER A 74 19.17 32.09 20.51
C SER A 74 18.38 31.82 19.24
N THR A 75 18.99 31.96 18.06
CA THR A 75 18.34 31.66 16.78
C THR A 75 17.73 30.25 16.77
N ALA A 76 18.43 29.24 17.29
CA ALA A 76 17.91 27.89 17.37
C ALA A 76 16.65 27.78 18.25
N ALA A 77 16.60 28.51 19.37
CA ALA A 77 15.42 28.53 20.22
C ALA A 77 14.26 29.27 19.56
N GLN A 78 14.52 30.36 18.86
CA GLN A 78 13.51 31.09 18.06
C GLN A 78 12.92 30.17 16.95
N LEU A 79 13.76 29.48 16.18
CA LEU A 79 13.32 28.55 15.14
C LEU A 79 12.44 27.42 15.71
N SER A 80 12.81 26.86 16.87
CA SER A 80 11.99 25.86 17.54
C SER A 80 10.63 26.40 17.98
N LEU A 81 10.61 27.61 18.56
CA LEU A 81 9.40 28.26 19.02
C LEU A 81 8.47 28.61 17.85
N PHE A 82 9.02 29.18 16.77
CA PHE A 82 8.23 29.60 15.60
C PHE A 82 7.70 28.41 14.81
N ASN A 83 8.39 27.27 14.77
CA ASN A 83 7.82 26.03 14.21
C ASN A 83 6.58 25.59 14.99
N LYS A 84 6.64 25.58 16.33
CA LYS A 84 5.48 25.26 17.17
C LYS A 84 4.33 26.24 16.92
N ALA A 85 4.63 27.55 16.90
CA ALA A 85 3.64 28.59 16.67
C ALA A 85 2.99 28.45 15.28
N GLN A 86 3.78 28.23 14.25
CA GLN A 86 3.30 28.04 12.87
C GLN A 86 2.36 26.83 12.78
N GLU A 87 2.74 25.71 13.38
CA GLU A 87 1.94 24.48 13.38
C GLU A 87 0.60 24.67 14.10
N GLN A 88 0.60 25.28 15.30
CA GLN A 88 -0.61 25.53 16.08
C GLN A 88 -1.57 26.52 15.38
N LEU A 89 -1.03 27.55 14.75
CA LEU A 89 -1.81 28.48 13.96
C LEU A 89 -2.38 27.85 12.70
N PHE A 90 -1.58 27.05 12.01
CA PHE A 90 -1.99 26.36 10.78
C PHE A 90 -3.15 25.41 11.03
N PHE A 91 -3.11 24.66 12.12
CA PHE A 91 -4.16 23.73 12.51
C PHE A 91 -5.36 24.40 13.20
N GLY A 92 -5.32 25.72 13.37
CA GLY A 92 -6.40 26.47 14.01
C GLY A 92 -6.56 26.18 15.52
N LEU A 93 -5.52 25.65 16.15
CA LEU A 93 -5.50 25.33 17.58
C LEU A 93 -5.18 26.55 18.44
N MET A 94 -4.57 27.58 17.84
CA MET A 94 -4.23 28.86 18.51
C MET A 94 -4.69 30.04 17.69
N PRO A 95 -5.19 31.11 18.35
CA PRO A 95 -5.66 31.14 19.74
C PRO A 95 -6.80 30.13 19.98
N PRO A 96 -7.02 29.69 21.24
CA PRO A 96 -8.19 28.89 21.60
C PRO A 96 -9.49 29.54 21.13
N GLN A 97 -10.53 28.77 20.85
CA GLN A 97 -11.78 29.28 20.26
C GLN A 97 -12.51 30.28 21.15
N ASP A 98 -12.35 30.17 22.44
CA ASP A 98 -12.90 31.07 23.47
C ASP A 98 -12.06 32.36 23.70
N ALA A 99 -10.88 32.44 23.10
CA ALA A 99 -10.03 33.63 23.15
C ALA A 99 -10.30 34.59 21.97
N LYS A 100 -9.83 35.84 22.09
CA LYS A 100 -9.92 36.84 21.03
C LYS A 100 -9.17 36.39 19.77
N GLN A 101 -9.90 36.17 18.70
CA GLN A 101 -9.35 35.69 17.44
C GLN A 101 -8.68 36.81 16.65
N PRO A 102 -7.52 36.59 15.99
CA PRO A 102 -6.95 37.52 15.02
C PRO A 102 -7.87 37.63 13.80
N SER A 103 -7.86 38.79 13.16
CA SER A 103 -8.51 38.97 11.86
C SER A 103 -7.91 38.03 10.82
N ALA A 104 -8.64 37.75 9.74
CA ALA A 104 -8.12 36.92 8.64
C ALA A 104 -6.81 37.51 8.06
N ALA A 105 -6.73 38.87 7.98
CA ALA A 105 -5.54 39.56 7.53
C ALA A 105 -4.36 39.40 8.50
N ASP A 106 -4.60 39.58 9.82
CA ASP A 106 -3.56 39.41 10.84
C ASP A 106 -3.04 37.97 10.85
N ARG A 107 -3.95 36.99 10.74
CA ARG A 107 -3.58 35.55 10.66
C ARG A 107 -2.74 35.25 9.42
N ALA A 108 -3.15 35.70 8.25
CA ALA A 108 -2.40 35.50 7.01
C ALA A 108 -1.01 36.15 7.07
N GLN A 109 -0.92 37.37 7.58
CA GLN A 109 0.33 38.09 7.76
C GLN A 109 1.28 37.39 8.72
N LEU A 110 0.77 36.87 9.84
CA LEU A 110 1.56 36.12 10.81
C LEU A 110 2.07 34.81 10.19
N MET A 111 1.20 34.04 9.54
CA MET A 111 1.58 32.77 8.88
C MET A 111 2.63 33.00 7.80
N ALA A 112 2.47 34.02 6.94
CA ALA A 112 3.45 34.37 5.92
C ALA A 112 4.81 34.77 6.52
N GLY A 113 4.77 35.57 7.60
CA GLY A 113 5.97 36.03 8.30
C GLY A 113 6.74 34.89 8.97
N LEU A 114 6.04 33.99 9.66
CA LEU A 114 6.63 32.78 10.26
C LEU A 114 7.25 31.87 9.18
N ARG A 115 6.49 31.56 8.13
CA ARG A 115 6.95 30.71 7.04
C ARG A 115 8.19 31.29 6.36
N SER A 116 8.17 32.58 5.99
CA SER A 116 9.30 33.22 5.34
C SER A 116 10.55 33.22 6.22
N GLY A 117 10.40 33.48 7.52
CA GLY A 117 11.50 33.44 8.47
C GLY A 117 12.10 32.04 8.61
N LEU A 118 11.27 31.03 8.79
CA LEU A 118 11.72 29.63 8.90
C LEU A 118 12.38 29.11 7.61
N LEU A 119 11.84 29.45 6.44
CA LEU A 119 12.42 29.02 5.15
C LEU A 119 13.80 29.64 4.90
N LYS A 120 14.05 30.88 5.31
CA LYS A 120 15.39 31.53 5.21
C LYS A 120 16.47 30.73 5.95
N HIS A 121 16.10 30.00 6.98
CA HIS A 121 16.98 29.15 7.77
C HIS A 121 16.89 27.66 7.42
N ASN A 122 16.18 27.28 6.34
CA ASN A 122 15.89 25.89 5.98
C ASN A 122 15.29 25.09 7.15
N ALA A 123 14.43 25.69 7.95
CA ALA A 123 13.96 25.16 9.22
C ALA A 123 12.42 24.98 9.32
N SER A 124 11.68 25.13 8.21
CA SER A 124 10.22 25.02 8.23
C SER A 124 9.78 23.55 8.28
N LYS A 125 9.50 23.06 9.48
CA LYS A 125 9.00 21.68 9.70
C LYS A 125 7.60 21.46 9.16
N LEU A 126 6.76 22.50 9.12
CA LEU A 126 5.42 22.39 8.55
C LEU A 126 5.49 22.18 7.03
N ASP A 127 6.33 22.93 6.32
CA ASP A 127 6.50 22.74 4.88
C ASP A 127 7.07 21.35 4.56
N GLU A 128 7.92 20.79 5.41
CA GLU A 128 8.40 19.42 5.31
C GLU A 128 7.25 18.42 5.54
N LYS A 129 6.47 18.57 6.62
CA LYS A 129 5.31 17.71 6.91
C LYS A 129 4.28 17.71 5.78
N LEU A 130 3.97 18.89 5.21
CA LEU A 130 2.97 19.00 4.13
C LEU A 130 3.37 18.25 2.86
N ARG A 131 4.60 17.81 2.73
CA ARG A 131 5.05 16.92 1.65
C ARG A 131 4.57 15.47 1.82
N TYR A 132 4.25 15.03 3.05
CA TYR A 132 3.82 13.67 3.30
C TYR A 132 2.32 13.48 3.02
N PRO A 133 1.90 12.29 2.54
CA PRO A 133 0.50 12.02 2.16
C PRO A 133 -0.51 12.28 3.26
N GLU A 134 -0.13 12.06 4.51
CA GLU A 134 -0.97 12.23 5.69
C GLU A 134 -1.45 13.66 5.87
N TYR A 135 -0.68 14.63 5.38
CA TYR A 135 -0.97 16.05 5.51
C TYR A 135 -1.62 16.67 4.25
N GLY A 136 -1.91 15.87 3.21
CA GLY A 136 -2.51 16.39 1.99
C GLY A 136 -3.85 17.10 2.22
N ASN A 137 -4.64 16.66 3.20
CA ASN A 137 -5.93 17.26 3.50
C ASN A 137 -5.86 18.66 4.15
N TYR A 138 -4.66 19.11 4.52
CA TYR A 138 -4.48 20.50 5.00
C TYR A 138 -4.56 21.53 3.87
N VAL A 139 -4.46 21.13 2.61
CA VAL A 139 -4.80 22.02 1.49
C VAL A 139 -6.32 22.19 1.47
N ASP A 140 -6.77 23.46 1.47
CA ASP A 140 -8.18 23.80 1.60
C ASP A 140 -9.02 23.20 0.46
N HIS A 141 -9.92 22.27 0.83
CA HIS A 141 -10.76 21.56 -0.12
C HIS A 141 -11.71 22.49 -0.88
N LYS A 142 -12.30 23.49 -0.17
CA LYS A 142 -13.25 24.40 -0.80
C LYS A 142 -12.56 25.29 -1.82
N GLN A 143 -11.36 25.79 -1.52
CA GLN A 143 -10.57 26.57 -2.47
C GLN A 143 -10.15 25.73 -3.69
N LEU A 144 -9.75 24.47 -3.50
CA LEU A 144 -9.36 23.59 -4.61
C LEU A 144 -10.47 23.39 -5.65
N PHE A 145 -11.73 23.39 -5.22
CA PHE A 145 -12.88 23.18 -6.11
C PHE A 145 -13.74 24.42 -6.34
N SER A 146 -13.29 25.61 -5.89
CA SER A 146 -14.04 26.86 -6.06
C SER A 146 -14.09 27.38 -7.50
N GLY A 147 -13.10 27.04 -8.32
CA GLY A 147 -12.88 27.64 -9.64
C GLY A 147 -12.25 29.04 -9.60
N GLU A 148 -11.92 29.55 -8.42
CA GLU A 148 -11.34 30.90 -8.23
C GLU A 148 -9.81 30.94 -8.43
N ILE A 149 -9.13 29.79 -8.41
CA ILE A 149 -7.68 29.70 -8.60
C ILE A 149 -7.36 29.82 -10.10
N VAL A 150 -6.69 30.89 -10.45
CA VAL A 150 -6.34 31.24 -11.85
C VAL A 150 -4.96 30.72 -12.27
N ASP A 151 -4.11 30.38 -11.31
CA ASP A 151 -2.77 29.87 -11.58
C ASP A 151 -2.79 28.61 -12.46
N GLU A 152 -1.79 28.54 -13.37
CA GLU A 152 -1.64 27.34 -14.20
C GLU A 152 -1.00 26.20 -13.44
N PRO A 153 -1.55 24.98 -13.52
CA PRO A 153 -1.05 23.81 -12.81
C PRO A 153 0.36 23.39 -13.25
N PHE A 154 1.11 22.88 -12.30
CA PHE A 154 2.44 22.28 -12.54
C PHE A 154 2.81 21.34 -11.41
N THR A 155 3.80 20.48 -11.62
CA THR A 155 4.52 19.79 -10.56
C THR A 155 5.87 20.46 -10.35
N PRO A 156 6.33 20.70 -9.11
CA PRO A 156 7.69 21.18 -8.87
C PRO A 156 8.73 20.30 -9.56
N VAL A 157 9.81 20.89 -10.05
CA VAL A 157 10.95 20.14 -10.56
C VAL A 157 11.41 19.17 -9.49
N ARG A 158 11.54 17.91 -9.83
CA ARG A 158 11.85 16.88 -8.84
C ARG A 158 12.77 15.79 -9.34
N ARG A 159 13.54 15.29 -8.40
CA ARG A 159 14.31 14.05 -8.48
C ARG A 159 13.94 13.23 -7.25
N TRP A 160 13.16 12.20 -7.42
CA TRP A 160 12.60 11.41 -6.33
C TRP A 160 12.97 9.93 -6.46
N LEU A 161 13.18 9.30 -5.31
CA LEU A 161 13.60 7.92 -5.25
C LEU A 161 12.59 6.99 -5.95
N VAL A 162 13.10 6.01 -6.67
CA VAL A 162 12.22 4.99 -7.26
C VAL A 162 11.55 4.18 -6.16
N SER A 163 10.29 3.80 -6.37
CA SER A 163 9.60 2.92 -5.43
C SER A 163 10.29 1.55 -5.33
N PRO A 164 10.08 0.82 -4.22
CA PRO A 164 10.58 -0.55 -4.08
C PRO A 164 10.19 -1.45 -5.23
N GLN A 165 8.98 -1.27 -5.77
CA GLN A 165 8.49 -2.08 -6.88
C GLN A 165 9.22 -1.74 -8.18
N ILE A 166 9.37 -0.46 -8.51
CA ILE A 166 10.15 -0.01 -9.69
C ILE A 166 11.60 -0.48 -9.59
N PHE A 167 12.21 -0.39 -8.40
CA PHE A 167 13.58 -0.85 -8.19
C PHE A 167 13.72 -2.35 -8.45
N LEU A 168 12.80 -3.17 -7.92
CA LEU A 168 12.77 -4.61 -8.16
C LEU A 168 12.62 -4.95 -9.66
N GLU A 169 11.75 -4.25 -10.36
CA GLU A 169 11.54 -4.46 -11.79
C GLU A 169 12.77 -4.04 -12.61
N ARG A 170 13.43 -2.93 -12.24
CA ARG A 170 14.73 -2.55 -12.85
C ARG A 170 15.80 -3.63 -12.66
N VAL A 171 15.84 -4.30 -11.51
CA VAL A 171 16.77 -5.42 -11.29
C VAL A 171 16.44 -6.62 -12.19
N ASN A 172 15.14 -6.92 -12.38
CA ASN A 172 14.71 -7.92 -13.35
C ASN A 172 15.15 -7.58 -14.79
N ASP A 173 15.07 -6.30 -15.15
CA ASP A 173 15.47 -5.82 -16.48
C ASP A 173 17.00 -5.91 -16.69
N ILE A 174 17.80 -5.53 -15.68
CA ILE A 174 19.27 -5.70 -15.70
C ILE A 174 19.67 -7.15 -16.03
N PHE A 175 18.93 -8.11 -15.45
CA PHE A 175 19.17 -9.53 -15.67
C PHE A 175 18.46 -10.10 -16.91
N LYS A 176 17.77 -9.25 -17.69
CA LYS A 176 17.01 -9.62 -18.89
C LYS A 176 16.01 -10.76 -18.65
N LEU A 177 15.38 -10.74 -17.47
CA LEU A 177 14.37 -11.73 -17.11
C LEU A 177 13.01 -11.37 -17.72
N ALA A 178 12.45 -12.31 -18.48
CA ALA A 178 11.15 -12.14 -19.15
C ALA A 178 10.08 -13.02 -18.50
N ASP A 179 8.83 -12.58 -18.54
CA ASP A 179 7.62 -13.33 -18.19
C ASP A 179 7.73 -14.15 -16.89
N ARG A 180 7.67 -15.48 -17.01
CA ARG A 180 7.69 -16.38 -15.85
C ARG A 180 9.02 -16.47 -15.13
N SER A 181 10.10 -15.96 -15.74
CA SER A 181 11.43 -15.94 -15.12
C SER A 181 11.64 -14.73 -14.22
N ARG A 182 10.83 -13.66 -14.34
CA ARG A 182 10.91 -12.49 -13.47
C ARG A 182 10.73 -12.87 -12.00
N GLN A 183 11.60 -12.35 -11.17
CA GLN A 183 11.62 -12.64 -9.74
C GLN A 183 10.75 -11.63 -8.99
N LYS A 184 9.99 -12.14 -8.02
CA LYS A 184 9.19 -11.31 -7.09
C LYS A 184 10.02 -10.71 -5.96
N SER A 185 11.21 -11.24 -5.74
CA SER A 185 12.22 -10.74 -4.81
C SER A 185 13.55 -11.42 -5.11
N PHE A 186 14.64 -10.76 -4.76
CA PHE A 186 15.99 -11.32 -4.84
C PHE A 186 16.55 -11.43 -3.43
N TYR A 187 17.25 -12.52 -3.15
CA TYR A 187 17.80 -12.81 -1.81
C TYR A 187 18.74 -11.71 -1.29
N GLY A 188 19.57 -11.14 -2.16
CA GLY A 188 20.56 -10.12 -1.82
C GLY A 188 20.13 -8.69 -2.08
N VAL A 189 18.87 -8.46 -2.45
CA VAL A 189 18.34 -7.11 -2.71
C VAL A 189 17.37 -6.71 -1.61
N THR A 190 17.67 -5.58 -0.97
CA THR A 190 16.82 -4.98 0.06
C THR A 190 16.20 -3.70 -0.47
N ASN A 191 14.90 -3.55 -0.32
CA ASN A 191 14.20 -2.32 -0.68
C ASN A 191 14.41 -1.25 0.42
N PRO A 192 15.17 -0.18 0.16
CA PRO A 192 15.48 0.81 1.19
C PRO A 192 14.39 1.85 1.41
N PHE A 193 13.42 1.95 0.48
CA PHE A 193 12.42 3.01 0.45
C PHE A 193 11.05 2.43 0.67
N VAL A 194 10.53 2.56 1.88
CA VAL A 194 9.19 2.09 2.24
C VAL A 194 8.49 3.22 2.98
N LEU A 195 7.38 3.70 2.42
CA LEU A 195 6.47 4.58 3.13
C LEU A 195 5.66 3.78 4.16
N PRO A 196 5.26 4.39 5.28
CA PRO A 196 4.36 3.76 6.23
C PRO A 196 3.08 3.26 5.55
N ASP A 197 2.64 2.07 5.88
CA ASP A 197 1.44 1.46 5.27
C ASP A 197 0.17 2.29 5.46
N HIS A 198 0.09 3.08 6.55
CA HIS A 198 -1.06 3.92 6.85
C HIS A 198 -1.12 5.19 5.97
N SER A 199 -0.07 5.51 5.25
CA SER A 199 -0.06 6.67 4.34
C SER A 199 -1.08 6.53 3.19
N GLY A 200 -1.41 5.29 2.81
CA GLY A 200 -2.30 4.99 1.68
C GLY A 200 -1.69 5.31 0.32
N VAL A 201 -0.39 5.61 0.27
CA VAL A 201 0.37 5.86 -0.96
C VAL A 201 1.75 5.22 -0.83
N ARG A 202 2.17 4.42 -1.79
CA ARG A 202 3.46 3.72 -1.78
C ARG A 202 4.55 4.43 -2.57
N ASP A 203 4.16 5.12 -3.63
CA ASP A 203 5.06 5.84 -4.51
C ASP A 203 4.89 7.33 -4.25
N TYR A 204 5.86 7.93 -3.59
CA TYR A 204 5.77 9.31 -3.18
C TYR A 204 7.09 10.05 -3.36
N ASP A 205 7.02 11.37 -3.50
CA ASP A 205 8.18 12.23 -3.73
C ASP A 205 9.11 12.28 -2.51
N VAL A 206 9.90 11.23 -2.33
CA VAL A 206 10.97 11.16 -1.35
C VAL A 206 12.30 11.44 -2.04
N THR A 207 12.95 12.51 -1.63
CA THR A 207 14.18 12.99 -2.30
C THR A 207 15.44 12.77 -1.49
N THR A 208 15.31 12.52 -0.17
CA THR A 208 16.46 12.51 0.74
C THR A 208 16.99 11.10 0.92
N LEU A 209 18.31 10.95 0.71
CA LEU A 209 19.07 9.77 1.13
C LEU A 209 19.80 10.09 2.44
N ASP A 210 19.68 9.21 3.42
CA ASP A 210 20.56 9.16 4.58
C ASP A 210 21.66 8.11 4.43
N GLY A 211 22.58 8.03 5.39
CA GLY A 211 23.67 7.06 5.37
C GLY A 211 23.22 5.60 5.34
N GLY A 212 22.06 5.29 5.95
CA GLY A 212 21.46 3.96 5.93
C GLY A 212 20.97 3.58 4.53
N HIS A 213 20.27 4.48 3.86
CA HIS A 213 19.85 4.29 2.47
C HIS A 213 21.04 4.09 1.52
N LEU A 214 22.09 4.92 1.67
CA LEU A 214 23.29 4.79 0.84
C LEU A 214 23.96 3.43 1.04
N LEU A 215 24.08 2.95 2.28
CA LEU A 215 24.66 1.64 2.57
C LEU A 215 23.84 0.51 1.95
N VAL A 216 22.51 0.56 2.01
CA VAL A 216 21.65 -0.43 1.37
C VAL A 216 21.80 -0.40 -0.16
N MET A 217 21.87 0.79 -0.76
CA MET A 217 22.07 0.92 -2.21
C MET A 217 23.43 0.37 -2.64
N LEU A 218 24.48 0.64 -1.89
CA LEU A 218 25.81 0.07 -2.15
C LEU A 218 25.80 -1.46 -2.04
N ASN A 219 25.17 -2.02 -1.00
CA ASN A 219 25.03 -3.47 -0.85
C ASN A 219 24.24 -4.10 -2.01
N ASN A 220 23.16 -3.46 -2.46
CA ASN A 220 22.40 -3.89 -3.63
C ASN A 220 23.27 -3.87 -4.90
N ALA A 221 24.01 -2.78 -5.13
CA ALA A 221 24.91 -2.65 -6.28
C ALA A 221 26.02 -3.72 -6.27
N GLN A 222 26.59 -3.99 -5.10
CA GLN A 222 27.58 -5.06 -4.91
C GLN A 222 27.00 -6.44 -5.25
N TRP A 223 25.80 -6.75 -4.77
CA TRP A 223 25.15 -8.02 -5.04
C TRP A 223 24.77 -8.17 -6.53
N ILE A 224 24.17 -7.13 -7.14
CA ILE A 224 23.77 -7.14 -8.55
C ILE A 224 24.98 -7.32 -9.45
N SER A 225 26.06 -6.53 -9.23
CA SER A 225 27.29 -6.61 -10.00
C SER A 225 27.95 -7.98 -9.89
N GLN A 226 27.99 -8.57 -8.68
CA GLN A 226 28.50 -9.92 -8.47
C GLN A 226 27.70 -10.97 -9.28
N LYS A 227 26.39 -10.83 -9.36
CA LYS A 227 25.55 -11.72 -10.17
C LYS A 227 25.78 -11.54 -11.67
N GLN A 228 25.96 -10.30 -12.15
CA GLN A 228 26.31 -10.03 -13.55
C GLN A 228 27.66 -10.67 -13.91
N ILE A 229 28.68 -10.48 -13.07
CA ILE A 229 30.00 -11.09 -13.26
C ILE A 229 29.93 -12.61 -13.24
N PHE A 230 29.20 -13.18 -12.25
CA PHE A 230 29.06 -14.62 -12.16
C PHE A 230 28.38 -15.21 -13.41
N GLY A 231 27.37 -14.51 -13.93
CA GLY A 231 26.73 -14.87 -15.20
C GLY A 231 27.67 -14.77 -16.41
N ALA A 232 28.54 -13.77 -16.45
CA ALA A 232 29.51 -13.59 -17.53
C ALA A 232 30.61 -14.66 -17.51
N VAL A 233 31.18 -14.96 -16.33
CA VAL A 233 32.20 -16.01 -16.16
C VAL A 233 31.69 -17.40 -16.53
N HIS A 234 30.39 -17.67 -16.30
CA HIS A 234 29.78 -18.98 -16.55
C HIS A 234 28.80 -18.96 -17.72
N ALA A 235 29.00 -18.08 -18.70
CA ALA A 235 28.06 -17.89 -19.82
C ALA A 235 27.87 -19.15 -20.66
N GLU A 236 28.92 -19.96 -20.84
CA GLU A 236 28.93 -21.16 -21.70
C GLU A 236 28.80 -22.48 -20.93
N VAL A 237 28.60 -22.43 -19.59
CA VAL A 237 28.61 -23.62 -18.74
C VAL A 237 27.20 -24.05 -18.37
N ASP A 238 26.95 -25.38 -18.29
CA ASP A 238 25.68 -25.90 -17.77
C ASP A 238 25.52 -25.49 -16.29
N ARG A 239 24.49 -24.72 -16.00
CA ARG A 239 24.17 -24.19 -14.67
C ARG A 239 24.13 -25.25 -13.58
N ARG A 240 23.76 -26.47 -13.93
CA ARG A 240 23.66 -27.59 -12.98
C ARG A 240 25.02 -28.05 -12.48
N THR A 241 26.08 -27.76 -13.23
CA THR A 241 27.46 -28.14 -12.90
C THR A 241 28.23 -27.05 -12.17
N VAL A 242 27.66 -25.84 -12.05
CA VAL A 242 28.32 -24.72 -11.40
C VAL A 242 28.24 -24.85 -9.89
N GLU A 243 29.38 -24.81 -9.21
CA GLU A 243 29.44 -24.72 -7.75
C GLU A 243 29.18 -23.28 -7.31
N HIS A 244 28.12 -23.08 -6.52
CA HIS A 244 27.75 -21.77 -6.02
C HIS A 244 28.42 -21.51 -4.66
N PRO A 245 29.04 -20.34 -4.45
CA PRO A 245 29.66 -19.99 -3.17
C PRO A 245 28.68 -19.97 -2.00
N ASN A 246 27.40 -19.71 -2.28
CA ASN A 246 26.33 -19.70 -1.31
C ASN A 246 25.25 -20.71 -1.70
N ALA A 247 25.09 -21.77 -0.93
CA ALA A 247 24.09 -22.81 -1.17
C ALA A 247 22.63 -22.30 -1.16
N LYS A 248 22.37 -21.16 -0.51
CA LYS A 248 21.04 -20.53 -0.47
C LYS A 248 20.77 -19.62 -1.66
N ASP A 249 21.81 -19.15 -2.33
CA ASP A 249 21.73 -18.23 -3.47
C ASP A 249 22.39 -18.84 -4.71
N ARG A 250 21.72 -19.81 -5.30
CA ARG A 250 22.18 -20.55 -6.49
C ARG A 250 21.77 -19.92 -7.83
N TRP A 251 21.26 -18.68 -7.78
CA TRP A 251 20.73 -18.03 -8.95
C TRP A 251 21.75 -17.08 -9.59
N TYR A 252 21.79 -17.01 -10.89
CA TYR A 252 22.53 -16.01 -11.68
C TYR A 252 21.80 -15.69 -12.99
N PRO A 253 22.09 -14.57 -13.68
CA PRO A 253 21.44 -14.19 -14.91
C PRO A 253 21.51 -15.29 -15.98
N PRO A 254 20.40 -15.53 -16.72
CA PRO A 254 20.36 -16.54 -17.77
C PRO A 254 21.26 -16.23 -18.97
N THR A 255 21.49 -14.94 -19.23
CA THR A 255 22.31 -14.43 -20.34
C THR A 255 23.18 -13.30 -19.83
N SER A 256 24.33 -13.12 -20.46
CA SER A 256 25.24 -12.00 -20.21
C SER A 256 25.59 -11.33 -21.53
N PRO A 257 25.77 -10.00 -21.57
CA PRO A 257 26.30 -9.31 -22.75
C PRO A 257 27.66 -9.87 -23.18
N ASN A 258 27.87 -10.04 -24.48
CA ASN A 258 29.12 -10.55 -25.03
C ASN A 258 30.34 -9.69 -24.63
N ALA A 259 30.14 -8.37 -24.53
CA ALA A 259 31.17 -7.45 -24.08
C ALA A 259 31.70 -7.75 -22.66
N PHE A 260 30.83 -8.25 -21.76
CA PHE A 260 31.25 -8.67 -20.42
C PHE A 260 32.02 -9.99 -20.46
N VAL A 261 31.52 -10.96 -21.23
CA VAL A 261 32.13 -12.29 -21.40
C VAL A 261 33.54 -12.14 -22.00
N ALA A 262 33.71 -11.25 -23.00
CA ALA A 262 35.00 -10.98 -23.64
C ALA A 262 36.06 -10.46 -22.65
N ILE A 263 35.68 -9.61 -21.70
CA ILE A 263 36.61 -9.05 -20.71
C ILE A 263 36.98 -10.09 -19.64
N VAL A 264 35.98 -10.80 -19.06
CA VAL A 264 36.28 -11.77 -18.00
C VAL A 264 37.02 -13.00 -18.49
N GLY A 265 36.90 -13.34 -19.78
CA GLY A 265 37.59 -14.46 -20.40
C GLY A 265 39.05 -14.20 -20.79
N LYS A 266 39.57 -12.97 -20.59
CA LYS A 266 40.93 -12.60 -20.95
C LYS A 266 41.89 -12.57 -19.75
N ASP A 267 43.13 -13.04 -19.99
CA ASP A 267 44.21 -12.89 -19.03
C ASP A 267 45.04 -11.58 -19.26
N THR A 268 44.85 -10.91 -20.41
CA THR A 268 45.51 -9.65 -20.77
C THR A 268 44.60 -8.46 -20.64
N PRO A 269 45.07 -7.25 -20.37
CA PRO A 269 44.22 -6.06 -20.31
C PRO A 269 43.45 -5.85 -21.61
N PRO A 270 42.13 -5.51 -21.52
CA PRO A 270 41.30 -5.27 -22.70
C PRO A 270 41.72 -4.04 -23.50
N ALA A 271 41.49 -4.10 -24.81
CA ALA A 271 41.68 -2.95 -25.69
C ALA A 271 40.65 -1.85 -25.41
N ASN A 272 40.95 -0.61 -25.83
CA ASN A 272 40.08 0.55 -25.56
C ASN A 272 38.65 0.35 -26.10
N LEU A 273 38.52 -0.25 -27.29
CA LEU A 273 37.21 -0.54 -27.87
C LEU A 273 36.38 -1.50 -26.99
N GLU A 274 37.01 -2.53 -26.44
CA GLU A 274 36.33 -3.50 -25.58
C GLU A 274 35.84 -2.86 -24.25
N LEU A 275 36.61 -1.87 -23.72
CA LEU A 275 36.19 -1.10 -22.55
C LEU A 275 34.97 -0.25 -22.90
N VAL A 276 34.93 0.41 -24.04
CA VAL A 276 33.84 1.22 -24.52
C VAL A 276 32.59 0.35 -24.73
N GLU A 277 32.73 -0.80 -25.39
CA GLU A 277 31.63 -1.75 -25.59
C GLU A 277 31.04 -2.26 -24.26
N ALA A 278 31.88 -2.57 -23.27
CA ALA A 278 31.45 -3.00 -21.96
C ALA A 278 30.73 -1.89 -21.19
N ILE A 279 31.19 -0.64 -21.29
CA ILE A 279 30.53 0.51 -20.69
C ILE A 279 29.15 0.71 -21.33
N HIS A 280 29.07 0.74 -22.65
CA HIS A 280 27.78 0.84 -23.37
C HIS A 280 26.83 -0.29 -22.98
N ALA A 281 27.32 -1.53 -22.90
CA ALA A 281 26.49 -2.67 -22.50
C ALA A 281 25.96 -2.54 -21.07
N GLN A 282 26.73 -1.99 -20.13
CA GLN A 282 26.28 -1.76 -18.76
C GLN A 282 25.28 -0.61 -18.68
N PHE A 283 25.51 0.48 -19.40
CA PHE A 283 24.56 1.59 -19.51
C PHE A 283 23.23 1.14 -20.12
N ASP A 284 23.27 0.32 -21.19
CA ASP A 284 22.07 -0.27 -21.77
C ASP A 284 21.31 -1.15 -20.76
N CYS A 285 22.02 -2.02 -20.05
CA CYS A 285 21.42 -2.90 -19.05
C CYS A 285 20.77 -2.12 -17.88
N VAL A 286 21.41 -1.05 -17.39
CA VAL A 286 21.00 -0.35 -16.16
C VAL A 286 20.14 0.87 -16.45
N LEU A 287 20.51 1.67 -17.45
CA LEU A 287 19.89 2.97 -17.75
C LEU A 287 19.03 2.94 -19.03
N GLN A 288 19.03 1.81 -19.74
CA GLN A 288 18.28 1.62 -21.00
C GLN A 288 18.67 2.68 -22.06
N ARG A 289 19.94 3.03 -22.13
CA ARG A 289 20.55 3.91 -23.11
C ARG A 289 22.04 3.67 -23.24
N GLN A 290 22.62 4.15 -24.31
CA GLN A 290 24.07 4.19 -24.46
C GLN A 290 24.71 5.27 -23.55
N ALA A 291 25.96 5.09 -23.21
CA ALA A 291 26.75 6.12 -22.54
C ALA A 291 27.01 7.29 -23.49
N THR A 292 26.98 8.52 -22.99
CA THR A 292 27.39 9.71 -23.73
C THR A 292 28.90 9.82 -23.81
N ASP A 293 29.42 10.68 -24.73
CA ASP A 293 30.88 10.91 -24.85
C ASP A 293 31.47 11.41 -23.52
N GLU A 294 30.80 12.32 -22.80
CA GLU A 294 31.23 12.79 -21.48
C GLU A 294 31.25 11.67 -20.41
N GLU A 295 30.33 10.71 -20.50
CA GLU A 295 30.32 9.53 -19.61
C GLU A 295 31.47 8.58 -20.01
N LEU A 296 31.70 8.35 -21.28
CA LEU A 296 32.84 7.55 -21.73
C LEU A 296 34.17 8.16 -21.27
N ASP A 297 34.34 9.48 -21.34
CA ASP A 297 35.50 10.20 -20.84
C ASP A 297 35.75 9.98 -19.33
N ARG A 298 34.70 9.72 -18.55
CA ARG A 298 34.78 9.38 -17.11
C ARG A 298 34.99 7.90 -16.86
N TYR A 299 34.23 7.06 -17.55
CA TYR A 299 34.15 5.63 -17.25
C TYR A 299 35.31 4.81 -17.87
N VAL A 300 35.87 5.19 -19.01
CA VAL A 300 36.99 4.48 -19.62
C VAL A 300 38.24 4.56 -18.73
N PRO A 301 38.68 5.74 -18.23
CA PRO A 301 39.80 5.82 -17.29
C PRO A 301 39.51 5.10 -15.98
N LEU A 302 38.30 5.18 -15.46
CA LEU A 302 37.88 4.46 -14.24
C LEU A 302 38.04 2.95 -14.43
N LEU A 303 37.46 2.39 -15.49
CA LEU A 303 37.51 0.96 -15.77
C LEU A 303 38.93 0.49 -15.98
N ARG A 304 39.76 1.24 -16.70
CA ARG A 304 41.17 0.95 -16.90
C ARG A 304 41.92 0.91 -15.56
N SER A 305 41.76 1.94 -14.73
CA SER A 305 42.40 2.03 -13.41
C SER A 305 42.00 0.89 -12.48
N THR A 306 40.72 0.50 -12.49
CA THR A 306 40.25 -0.60 -11.66
C THR A 306 40.68 -1.96 -12.16
N ILE A 307 40.86 -2.13 -13.48
CA ILE A 307 41.50 -3.33 -14.07
C ILE A 307 42.98 -3.42 -13.69
N ASP A 308 43.72 -2.32 -13.77
CA ASP A 308 45.15 -2.27 -13.39
C ASP A 308 45.33 -2.66 -11.91
N LEU A 309 44.40 -2.31 -11.03
CA LEU A 309 44.45 -2.61 -9.59
C LEU A 309 43.96 -4.01 -9.24
N GLY A 310 42.91 -4.50 -9.87
CA GLY A 310 42.20 -5.71 -9.43
C GLY A 310 42.06 -6.80 -10.50
N GLY A 311 42.62 -6.59 -11.69
CA GLY A 311 42.44 -7.47 -12.86
C GLY A 311 41.10 -7.26 -13.56
N ASN A 312 40.92 -7.91 -14.71
CA ASN A 312 39.83 -7.70 -15.65
C ASN A 312 38.45 -7.88 -14.98
N THR A 313 38.30 -8.97 -14.26
CA THR A 313 37.01 -9.35 -13.64
C THR A 313 36.59 -8.39 -12.54
N GLU A 314 37.49 -8.06 -11.62
CA GLU A 314 37.18 -7.16 -10.51
C GLU A 314 37.04 -5.71 -10.98
N GLY A 315 37.90 -5.28 -11.93
CA GLY A 315 37.79 -3.95 -12.53
C GLY A 315 36.46 -3.73 -13.22
N LEU A 316 35.99 -4.71 -13.99
CA LEU A 316 34.66 -4.70 -14.62
C LEU A 316 33.54 -4.63 -13.57
N ARG A 317 33.65 -5.40 -12.48
CA ARG A 317 32.68 -5.39 -11.39
C ARG A 317 32.58 -4.00 -10.73
N GLN A 318 33.70 -3.32 -10.51
CA GLN A 318 33.70 -1.98 -9.91
C GLN A 318 33.03 -0.94 -10.83
N MET A 319 33.25 -1.04 -12.14
CA MET A 319 32.53 -0.21 -13.10
C MET A 319 31.01 -0.49 -13.04
N PHE A 320 30.57 -1.77 -12.94
CA PHE A 320 29.15 -2.10 -12.77
C PHE A 320 28.56 -1.46 -11.52
N VAL A 321 29.27 -1.54 -10.38
CA VAL A 321 28.83 -0.89 -9.13
C VAL A 321 28.65 0.62 -9.34
N SER A 322 29.58 1.27 -10.03
CA SER A 322 29.54 2.71 -10.26
C SER A 322 28.29 3.11 -11.08
N VAL A 323 27.98 2.38 -12.15
CA VAL A 323 26.78 2.64 -12.97
C VAL A 323 25.49 2.36 -12.19
N LEU A 324 25.46 1.33 -11.32
CA LEU A 324 24.32 1.02 -10.44
C LEU A 324 24.09 2.07 -9.34
N LEU A 325 25.04 2.96 -9.11
CA LEU A 325 24.91 4.09 -8.18
C LEU A 325 24.61 5.42 -8.87
N GLU A 326 24.50 5.42 -10.21
CA GLU A 326 24.11 6.63 -10.95
C GLU A 326 22.73 7.12 -10.53
N SER A 327 22.60 8.45 -10.48
CA SER A 327 21.35 9.06 -10.01
C SER A 327 20.14 8.72 -10.91
N GLU A 328 20.37 8.47 -12.20
CA GLU A 328 19.34 8.05 -13.15
C GLU A 328 18.78 6.66 -12.83
N PHE A 329 19.59 5.77 -12.24
CA PHE A 329 19.14 4.45 -11.79
C PHE A 329 18.38 4.51 -10.47
N LEU A 330 18.81 5.34 -9.52
CA LEU A 330 18.25 5.39 -8.18
C LEU A 330 17.01 6.30 -8.08
N TYR A 331 16.91 7.29 -8.98
CA TYR A 331 15.85 8.30 -8.93
C TYR A 331 15.00 8.30 -10.20
N ARG A 332 13.77 8.75 -10.04
CA ARG A 332 12.97 9.29 -11.12
C ARG A 332 13.36 10.76 -11.30
N GLN A 333 13.75 11.12 -12.51
CA GLN A 333 14.13 12.48 -12.86
C GLN A 333 13.01 13.10 -13.70
N GLU A 334 12.50 14.24 -13.26
CA GLU A 334 11.42 14.96 -13.90
C GLU A 334 11.74 16.46 -13.81
N PHE A 335 12.62 16.93 -14.70
CA PHE A 335 13.14 18.28 -14.70
C PHE A 335 12.42 19.20 -15.70
N GLY A 336 11.82 18.62 -16.73
CA GLY A 336 11.31 19.32 -17.88
C GLY A 336 12.42 19.82 -18.81
N ASP A 337 12.09 19.95 -20.06
CA ASP A 337 13.03 20.32 -21.15
C ASP A 337 12.45 21.41 -22.04
N GLY A 338 13.29 21.98 -22.91
CA GLY A 338 12.91 23.01 -23.87
C GLY A 338 12.70 24.40 -23.25
N GLU A 339 12.00 25.23 -24.00
CA GLU A 339 11.73 26.62 -23.62
C GLU A 339 10.74 26.71 -22.46
N THR A 340 10.95 27.72 -21.61
CA THR A 340 10.04 28.05 -20.51
C THR A 340 8.82 28.77 -21.07
N ASP A 341 7.61 28.30 -20.73
CA ASP A 341 6.37 28.96 -21.15
C ASP A 341 6.12 30.31 -20.45
N ALA A 342 5.03 31.00 -20.83
CA ALA A 342 4.65 32.29 -20.27
C ALA A 342 4.40 32.28 -18.73
N TYR A 343 4.22 31.09 -18.16
CA TYR A 343 3.96 30.87 -16.73
C TYR A 343 5.21 30.38 -15.96
N GLY A 344 6.36 30.36 -16.61
CA GLY A 344 7.62 29.91 -16.01
C GLY A 344 7.73 28.39 -15.88
N ARG A 345 6.98 27.61 -16.69
CA ARG A 345 6.95 26.15 -16.65
C ARG A 345 7.68 25.55 -17.85
N LYS A 346 8.28 24.39 -17.67
CA LYS A 346 8.86 23.56 -18.74
C LYS A 346 8.06 22.27 -18.88
N LYS A 347 7.85 21.81 -20.11
CA LYS A 347 7.21 20.52 -20.35
C LYS A 347 8.20 19.38 -20.08
N LEU A 348 7.72 18.21 -19.63
CA LEU A 348 8.54 17.02 -19.62
C LEU A 348 9.08 16.71 -21.02
N SER A 349 10.35 16.32 -21.09
CA SER A 349 10.87 15.76 -22.34
C SER A 349 10.10 14.50 -22.72
N PRO A 350 10.05 14.10 -24.02
CA PRO A 350 9.37 12.87 -24.42
C PRO A 350 9.83 11.63 -23.64
N ARG A 351 11.11 11.54 -23.30
CA ARG A 351 11.68 10.45 -22.49
C ARG A 351 11.22 10.48 -21.04
N GLU A 352 11.21 11.67 -20.40
CA GLU A 352 10.68 11.83 -19.05
C GLU A 352 9.19 11.50 -19.03
N ALA A 353 8.43 11.94 -20.04
CA ALA A 353 7.00 11.68 -20.21
C ALA A 353 6.73 10.17 -20.33
N ALA A 354 7.45 9.46 -21.18
CA ALA A 354 7.31 8.01 -21.33
C ALA A 354 7.52 7.27 -20.00
N ARG A 355 8.59 7.62 -19.27
CA ARG A 355 8.86 7.05 -17.95
C ARG A 355 7.79 7.42 -16.93
N ALA A 356 7.33 8.68 -16.91
CA ALA A 356 6.30 9.14 -15.99
C ALA A 356 4.96 8.41 -16.21
N ILE A 357 4.51 8.29 -17.46
CA ILE A 357 3.29 7.55 -17.84
C ILE A 357 3.41 6.08 -17.46
N SER A 358 4.53 5.44 -17.84
CA SER A 358 4.74 4.01 -17.55
C SER A 358 4.73 3.73 -16.05
N TYR A 359 5.48 4.48 -15.23
CA TYR A 359 5.50 4.28 -13.78
C TYR A 359 4.17 4.63 -13.10
N ALA A 360 3.39 5.56 -13.65
CA ALA A 360 2.07 5.84 -13.12
C ALA A 360 1.12 4.64 -13.27
N LEU A 361 1.29 3.82 -14.32
CA LEU A 361 0.34 2.76 -14.67
C LEU A 361 0.86 1.34 -14.46
N SER A 362 2.18 1.09 -14.50
CA SER A 362 2.69 -0.28 -14.53
C SER A 362 3.79 -0.63 -13.53
N ASP A 363 4.49 0.29 -12.94
CA ASP A 363 5.76 0.09 -12.19
C ASP A 363 6.93 -0.46 -13.05
N LEU A 364 6.74 -0.55 -14.37
CA LEU A 364 7.76 -0.97 -15.34
C LEU A 364 8.34 0.24 -16.07
N GLY A 365 9.52 0.07 -16.70
CA GLY A 365 10.00 1.00 -17.73
C GLY A 365 9.03 1.07 -18.90
N PRO A 366 9.18 2.09 -19.80
CA PRO A 366 8.35 2.21 -20.98
C PRO A 366 8.38 0.94 -21.83
N ASP A 367 7.22 0.50 -22.31
CA ASP A 367 7.17 -0.57 -23.31
C ASP A 367 7.69 -0.08 -24.68
N ALA A 368 7.89 -1.00 -25.62
CA ALA A 368 8.46 -0.67 -26.94
C ALA A 368 7.66 0.41 -27.69
N ALA A 369 6.33 0.41 -27.56
CA ALA A 369 5.48 1.40 -28.22
C ALA A 369 5.63 2.80 -27.61
N LEU A 370 5.66 2.86 -26.27
CA LEU A 370 5.84 4.11 -25.54
C LEU A 370 7.27 4.65 -25.72
N GLN A 371 8.29 3.77 -25.77
CA GLN A 371 9.67 4.15 -26.06
C GLN A 371 9.79 4.71 -27.49
N ALA A 372 9.20 4.05 -28.50
CA ALA A 372 9.17 4.55 -29.86
C ALA A 372 8.45 5.91 -29.97
N ALA A 373 7.34 6.09 -29.22
CA ALA A 373 6.66 7.38 -29.18
C ALA A 373 7.53 8.49 -28.59
N ALA A 374 8.38 8.16 -27.61
CA ALA A 374 9.34 9.12 -27.05
C ALA A 374 10.46 9.45 -28.03
N ASP A 375 11.08 8.45 -28.65
CA ASP A 375 12.21 8.59 -29.56
C ASP A 375 11.83 9.36 -30.85
N GLU A 376 10.57 9.19 -31.30
CA GLU A 376 10.00 9.91 -32.44
C GLU A 376 9.43 11.30 -32.09
N GLY A 377 9.54 11.73 -30.81
CA GLY A 377 9.03 13.03 -30.36
C GLY A 377 7.50 13.16 -30.35
N ARG A 378 6.76 12.05 -30.30
CA ARG A 378 5.29 12.00 -30.35
C ARG A 378 4.60 12.12 -28.98
N LEU A 379 5.31 12.45 -27.91
CA LEU A 379 4.78 12.68 -26.56
C LEU A 379 4.85 14.17 -26.19
N THR A 380 4.11 14.99 -26.95
CA THR A 380 4.19 16.45 -26.80
C THR A 380 2.86 17.13 -26.52
N THR A 381 1.73 16.49 -26.84
CA THR A 381 0.38 17.05 -26.65
C THR A 381 -0.43 16.27 -25.63
N LYS A 382 -1.53 16.84 -25.15
CA LYS A 382 -2.49 16.14 -24.26
C LYS A 382 -3.09 14.92 -24.95
N GLU A 383 -3.32 15.02 -26.24
CA GLU A 383 -3.85 13.94 -27.09
C GLU A 383 -2.84 12.78 -27.20
N ASP A 384 -1.55 13.08 -27.32
CA ASP A 384 -0.49 12.07 -27.34
C ASP A 384 -0.45 11.29 -26.03
N TYR A 385 -0.44 12.00 -24.90
CA TYR A 385 -0.49 11.39 -23.56
C TYR A 385 -1.78 10.57 -23.39
N GLY A 386 -2.93 11.13 -23.79
CA GLY A 386 -4.23 10.46 -23.70
C GLY A 386 -4.27 9.14 -24.46
N ARG A 387 -3.73 9.10 -25.67
CA ARG A 387 -3.63 7.89 -26.49
C ARG A 387 -2.82 6.79 -25.78
N GLU A 388 -1.64 7.14 -25.27
CA GLU A 388 -0.76 6.17 -24.60
C GLU A 388 -1.32 5.72 -23.24
N VAL A 389 -1.91 6.63 -22.47
CA VAL A 389 -2.58 6.30 -21.19
C VAL A 389 -3.75 5.34 -21.43
N GLN A 390 -4.61 5.61 -22.43
CA GLN A 390 -5.74 4.73 -22.77
C GLN A 390 -5.26 3.36 -23.25
N ARG A 391 -4.22 3.32 -24.09
CA ARG A 391 -3.61 2.07 -24.57
C ARG A 391 -3.10 1.22 -23.40
N LEU A 392 -2.35 1.82 -22.47
CA LEU A 392 -1.81 1.11 -21.30
C LEU A 392 -2.91 0.67 -20.34
N LEU A 393 -3.95 1.47 -20.14
CA LEU A 393 -5.10 1.07 -19.30
C LEU A 393 -5.87 -0.12 -19.90
N ALA A 394 -5.86 -0.29 -21.23
CA ALA A 394 -6.47 -1.42 -21.91
C ALA A 394 -5.57 -2.67 -21.93
N ASP A 395 -4.26 -2.50 -21.81
CA ASP A 395 -3.29 -3.61 -21.86
C ASP A 395 -3.05 -4.21 -20.47
N LEU A 396 -3.83 -5.24 -20.14
CA LEU A 396 -3.70 -5.97 -18.88
C LEU A 396 -2.46 -6.88 -18.83
N ALA A 397 -1.86 -7.19 -19.97
CA ALA A 397 -0.70 -8.07 -20.04
C ALA A 397 0.62 -7.36 -19.69
N SER A 398 0.66 -6.04 -19.82
CA SER A 398 1.85 -5.23 -19.49
C SER A 398 2.13 -5.18 -17.99
N PHE A 399 1.12 -5.33 -17.14
CA PHE A 399 1.29 -5.37 -15.70
C PHE A 399 1.72 -6.78 -15.26
N LYS A 400 2.98 -6.93 -14.90
CA LYS A 400 3.57 -8.24 -14.52
C LYS A 400 3.77 -8.43 -13.02
N GLY A 401 3.59 -7.38 -12.24
CA GLY A 401 3.74 -7.40 -10.79
C GLY A 401 2.53 -7.98 -10.05
N PRO A 402 2.64 -8.32 -8.78
CA PRO A 402 1.48 -8.57 -7.93
C PRO A 402 0.71 -7.28 -7.70
N VAL A 403 -0.61 -7.37 -7.60
CA VAL A 403 -1.47 -6.21 -7.26
C VAL A 403 -1.01 -5.59 -5.93
N ASP A 404 -0.62 -6.41 -5.00
CA ASP A 404 0.03 -5.99 -3.76
C ASP A 404 1.24 -6.88 -3.46
N PRO A 405 2.49 -6.35 -3.52
CA PRO A 405 3.69 -7.12 -3.19
C PRO A 405 3.69 -7.70 -1.78
N GLY A 406 3.12 -6.98 -0.81
CA GLY A 406 3.00 -7.44 0.59
C GLY A 406 2.05 -8.62 0.77
N LEU A 407 1.17 -8.87 -0.21
CA LEU A 407 0.18 -9.93 -0.23
C LEU A 407 0.45 -10.95 -1.35
N SER A 408 1.66 -11.08 -1.84
CA SER A 408 2.03 -11.92 -2.99
C SER A 408 2.28 -13.40 -2.66
N GLY A 409 1.68 -13.95 -1.63
CA GLY A 409 1.77 -15.37 -1.28
C GLY A 409 0.96 -16.29 -2.20
N LYS A 410 1.23 -17.60 -2.15
CA LYS A 410 0.60 -18.62 -3.01
C LYS A 410 -0.93 -18.61 -2.98
N ASN A 411 -1.53 -18.23 -1.85
CA ASN A 411 -2.97 -18.15 -1.65
C ASN A 411 -3.47 -16.70 -1.57
N MET A 412 -2.65 -15.71 -1.96
CA MET A 412 -2.92 -14.29 -1.74
C MET A 412 -3.16 -13.52 -3.06
N GLN A 413 -2.96 -14.15 -4.22
CA GLN A 413 -3.24 -13.51 -5.50
C GLN A 413 -4.75 -13.40 -5.73
N SER A 414 -5.19 -12.20 -6.05
CA SER A 414 -6.56 -11.96 -6.50
C SER A 414 -6.68 -12.23 -8.00
N HIS A 415 -7.81 -12.80 -8.39
CA HIS A 415 -8.19 -12.93 -9.79
C HIS A 415 -8.98 -11.67 -10.18
N VAL A 416 -8.29 -10.74 -10.83
CA VAL A 416 -8.86 -9.48 -11.31
C VAL A 416 -8.75 -9.42 -12.84
N ALA A 417 -9.74 -8.83 -13.48
CA ALA A 417 -9.84 -8.69 -14.93
C ALA A 417 -9.66 -7.23 -15.40
N THR A 418 -9.55 -6.29 -14.45
CA THR A 418 -9.26 -4.88 -14.74
C THR A 418 -7.79 -4.57 -14.49
N HIS A 419 -7.36 -3.38 -14.89
CA HIS A 419 -5.98 -2.96 -14.78
C HIS A 419 -5.50 -3.00 -13.32
N PRO A 420 -4.44 -3.77 -12.98
CA PRO A 420 -4.04 -4.02 -11.58
C PRO A 420 -3.64 -2.75 -10.82
N LYS A 421 -3.14 -1.72 -11.47
CA LYS A 421 -2.81 -0.44 -10.83
C LYS A 421 -4.06 0.26 -10.27
N LEU A 422 -5.22 0.12 -10.93
CA LEU A 422 -6.49 0.66 -10.46
C LEU A 422 -6.98 -0.11 -9.22
N ILE A 423 -6.87 -1.43 -9.22
CA ILE A 423 -7.16 -2.27 -8.03
C ILE A 423 -6.26 -1.85 -6.87
N ARG A 424 -4.96 -1.65 -7.14
CA ARG A 424 -3.99 -1.22 -6.13
C ARG A 424 -4.33 0.13 -5.53
N PHE A 425 -4.80 1.09 -6.32
CA PHE A 425 -5.29 2.36 -5.81
C PHE A 425 -6.38 2.16 -4.75
N PHE A 426 -7.42 1.38 -5.05
CA PHE A 426 -8.52 1.15 -4.10
C PHE A 426 -8.09 0.31 -2.90
N ARG A 427 -7.16 -0.64 -3.06
CA ARG A 427 -6.55 -1.33 -1.91
C ARG A 427 -5.88 -0.37 -0.94
N GLU A 428 -5.10 0.56 -1.44
CA GLU A 428 -4.39 1.57 -0.64
C GLU A 428 -5.37 2.61 -0.08
N PHE A 429 -6.36 3.01 -0.86
CA PHE A 429 -7.39 3.96 -0.43
C PHE A 429 -8.23 3.41 0.73
N PHE A 430 -8.82 2.23 0.57
CA PHE A 430 -9.66 1.62 1.62
C PHE A 430 -8.85 0.99 2.75
N GLY A 431 -7.61 0.59 2.51
CA GLY A 431 -6.73 -0.02 3.51
C GLY A 431 -7.15 -1.42 3.95
N TYR A 432 -8.12 -2.08 3.29
CA TYR A 432 -8.61 -3.41 3.68
C TYR A 432 -7.55 -4.53 3.66
N PRO A 433 -6.42 -4.46 2.90
CA PRO A 433 -5.34 -5.42 3.05
C PRO A 433 -4.71 -5.45 4.44
N GLY A 434 -4.90 -4.38 5.23
CA GLY A 434 -4.50 -4.32 6.64
C GLY A 434 -5.12 -5.41 7.51
N ALA A 435 -6.24 -6.05 7.08
CA ALA A 435 -6.85 -7.18 7.77
C ALA A 435 -5.86 -8.33 8.05
N ALA A 436 -4.88 -8.55 7.15
CA ALA A 436 -3.84 -9.57 7.32
C ALA A 436 -2.86 -9.28 8.48
N LYS A 437 -2.87 -8.07 9.01
CA LYS A 437 -2.01 -7.65 10.14
C LYS A 437 -2.74 -7.63 11.49
N VAL A 438 -4.04 -7.90 11.51
CA VAL A 438 -4.85 -7.92 12.71
C VAL A 438 -5.04 -9.36 13.16
N PHE A 439 -4.42 -9.75 14.26
CA PHE A 439 -4.49 -11.11 14.81
C PHE A 439 -5.65 -11.21 15.81
N LYS A 440 -6.49 -12.22 15.61
CA LYS A 440 -7.70 -12.43 16.42
C LYS A 440 -7.57 -13.65 17.33
N ASP A 441 -8.29 -13.65 18.47
CA ASP A 441 -8.52 -14.88 19.23
C ASP A 441 -9.49 -15.77 18.44
N GLU A 442 -8.94 -16.85 17.88
CA GLU A 442 -9.69 -17.76 17.00
C GLU A 442 -10.88 -18.43 17.71
N LYS A 443 -10.81 -18.62 19.05
CA LYS A 443 -11.89 -19.22 19.82
C LYS A 443 -13.16 -18.37 19.79
N ARG A 444 -13.05 -17.04 19.82
CA ARG A 444 -14.18 -16.11 19.75
C ARG A 444 -14.98 -16.23 18.45
N SER A 445 -14.42 -16.87 17.45
CA SER A 445 -15.08 -17.16 16.17
C SER A 445 -15.49 -18.62 16.01
N ASP A 446 -15.61 -19.40 17.09
CA ASP A 446 -15.81 -20.86 17.02
C ASP A 446 -14.75 -21.60 16.19
N GLY A 447 -13.54 -21.04 16.08
CA GLY A 447 -12.43 -21.59 15.32
C GLY A 447 -12.55 -21.41 13.79
N TYR A 448 -13.52 -20.61 13.32
CA TYR A 448 -13.68 -20.33 11.90
C TYR A 448 -12.63 -19.32 11.38
N TYR A 449 -12.23 -18.37 12.21
CA TYR A 449 -11.16 -17.46 11.86
C TYR A 449 -9.80 -18.14 12.02
N GLN A 450 -8.96 -18.06 11.02
CA GLN A 450 -7.60 -18.56 11.06
C GLN A 450 -6.63 -17.42 10.77
N ASN A 451 -5.77 -17.16 11.74
CA ASN A 451 -4.75 -16.11 11.60
C ASN A 451 -3.75 -16.46 10.49
N PRO A 452 -3.12 -15.44 9.86
CA PRO A 452 -2.05 -15.65 8.91
C PRO A 452 -0.87 -16.42 9.54
N SER A 453 -0.33 -17.42 8.84
CA SER A 453 0.84 -18.18 9.30
C SER A 453 1.69 -18.68 8.13
N ARG A 454 3.02 -18.65 8.29
CA ARG A 454 4.03 -19.28 7.41
C ARG A 454 3.68 -19.29 5.90
N GLY A 455 3.46 -18.10 5.32
CA GLY A 455 3.17 -17.96 3.89
C GLY A 455 1.71 -18.21 3.49
N THR A 456 0.81 -18.38 4.45
CA THR A 456 -0.63 -18.31 4.23
C THR A 456 -1.21 -17.05 4.87
N ALA A 457 -2.16 -16.42 4.19
CA ALA A 457 -2.85 -15.24 4.71
C ALA A 457 -4.02 -15.58 5.64
N GLY A 458 -4.25 -16.85 5.93
CA GLY A 458 -5.38 -17.30 6.74
C GLY A 458 -6.73 -16.82 6.19
N THR A 459 -7.70 -16.67 7.08
CA THR A 459 -9.04 -16.15 6.74
C THR A 459 -8.98 -14.74 6.13
N PRO A 460 -8.22 -13.77 6.68
CA PRO A 460 -8.19 -12.42 6.11
C PRO A 460 -7.70 -12.37 4.66
N GLY A 461 -6.81 -13.27 4.24
CA GLY A 461 -6.37 -13.34 2.85
C GLY A 461 -7.49 -13.70 1.87
N PHE A 462 -8.44 -14.52 2.25
CA PHE A 462 -9.63 -14.80 1.44
C PHE A 462 -10.57 -13.60 1.40
N LEU A 463 -10.81 -12.97 2.54
CA LEU A 463 -11.64 -11.77 2.62
C LEU A 463 -11.08 -10.60 1.80
N ILE A 464 -9.75 -10.41 1.80
CA ILE A 464 -9.09 -9.41 0.96
C ILE A 464 -9.33 -9.68 -0.53
N LYS A 465 -9.23 -10.94 -0.97
CA LYS A 465 -9.51 -11.30 -2.37
C LYS A 465 -10.97 -11.05 -2.78
N GLU A 466 -11.90 -11.28 -1.87
CA GLU A 466 -13.31 -11.03 -2.11
C GLU A 466 -13.60 -9.53 -2.20
N ALA A 467 -12.95 -8.71 -1.37
CA ALA A 467 -12.98 -7.26 -1.51
C ALA A 467 -12.41 -6.79 -2.86
N ASP A 468 -11.27 -7.36 -3.30
CA ASP A 468 -10.71 -7.06 -4.61
C ASP A 468 -11.67 -7.38 -5.76
N ARG A 469 -12.47 -8.43 -5.63
CA ARG A 469 -13.46 -8.79 -6.65
C ARG A 469 -14.62 -7.80 -6.72
N ILE A 470 -15.02 -7.22 -5.58
CA ILE A 470 -16.00 -6.12 -5.58
C ILE A 470 -15.42 -4.91 -6.30
N VAL A 471 -14.18 -4.54 -6.01
CA VAL A 471 -13.49 -3.44 -6.68
C VAL A 471 -13.37 -3.72 -8.19
N ASP A 472 -12.92 -4.91 -8.57
CA ASP A 472 -12.83 -5.34 -9.98
C ASP A 472 -14.18 -5.30 -10.69
N TRP A 473 -15.24 -5.73 -10.02
CA TRP A 473 -16.61 -5.71 -10.53
C TRP A 473 -17.10 -4.29 -10.83
N CYS A 474 -16.86 -3.34 -9.93
CA CYS A 474 -17.19 -1.93 -10.15
C CYS A 474 -16.35 -1.32 -11.28
N LEU A 475 -15.05 -1.60 -11.31
CA LEU A 475 -14.14 -1.07 -12.33
C LEU A 475 -14.37 -1.65 -13.73
N ARG A 476 -14.86 -2.89 -13.84
CA ARG A 476 -15.22 -3.46 -15.16
C ARG A 476 -16.42 -2.78 -15.78
N ARG A 477 -17.40 -2.42 -14.97
CA ARG A 477 -18.56 -1.63 -15.42
C ARG A 477 -18.17 -0.20 -15.71
N ASP A 478 -17.26 0.35 -14.90
CA ASP A 478 -16.70 1.70 -15.00
C ASP A 478 -17.78 2.80 -15.10
N GLN A 479 -18.86 2.62 -14.35
CA GLN A 479 -20.00 3.52 -14.23
C GLN A 479 -20.36 3.70 -12.75
N GLY A 480 -20.51 4.95 -12.30
CA GLY A 480 -20.78 5.27 -10.90
C GLY A 480 -19.81 4.57 -9.94
N VAL A 481 -18.52 4.52 -10.28
CA VAL A 481 -17.56 3.64 -9.60
C VAL A 481 -17.47 3.95 -8.11
N PHE A 482 -17.41 5.23 -7.74
CA PHE A 482 -17.26 5.62 -6.34
C PHE A 482 -18.53 5.33 -5.53
N GLU A 483 -19.70 5.65 -6.08
CA GLU A 483 -21.01 5.37 -5.50
C GLU A 483 -21.20 3.85 -5.33
N ASN A 484 -20.91 3.08 -6.37
CA ASN A 484 -21.05 1.62 -6.35
C ASN A 484 -20.09 0.95 -5.36
N LEU A 485 -18.86 1.42 -5.22
CA LEU A 485 -17.91 0.92 -4.21
C LEU A 485 -18.41 1.13 -2.77
N LEU A 486 -19.22 2.16 -2.54
CA LEU A 486 -19.81 2.45 -1.24
C LEU A 486 -21.17 1.75 -1.04
N THR A 487 -21.98 1.57 -2.08
CA THR A 487 -23.38 1.18 -1.94
C THR A 487 -23.75 -0.16 -2.57
N THR A 488 -22.84 -0.83 -3.30
CA THR A 488 -23.20 -2.10 -3.92
C THR A 488 -23.65 -3.15 -2.90
N GLU A 489 -24.72 -3.85 -3.22
CA GLU A 489 -25.18 -5.03 -2.48
C GLU A 489 -24.58 -6.33 -3.03
N ASP A 490 -23.78 -6.23 -4.08
CA ASP A 490 -23.15 -7.35 -4.80
C ASP A 490 -21.88 -7.81 -4.08
N PHE A 491 -21.90 -9.02 -3.54
CA PHE A 491 -20.78 -9.62 -2.81
C PHE A 491 -20.31 -10.92 -3.45
N PHE A 492 -19.01 -11.21 -3.27
CA PHE A 492 -18.35 -12.44 -3.74
C PHE A 492 -17.91 -13.26 -2.54
N VAL A 493 -18.30 -14.51 -2.49
CA VAL A 493 -17.89 -15.43 -1.42
C VAL A 493 -17.53 -16.79 -2.01
N TYR A 494 -16.36 -17.35 -1.67
CA TYR A 494 -15.89 -18.66 -2.10
C TYR A 494 -15.63 -18.86 -3.60
N HIS A 495 -15.90 -17.89 -4.43
CA HIS A 495 -15.72 -18.02 -5.88
C HIS A 495 -14.44 -17.27 -6.31
N ASN A 496 -13.44 -17.97 -6.81
CA ASN A 496 -12.14 -17.39 -7.19
C ASN A 496 -11.91 -17.29 -8.70
N LYS A 497 -12.92 -17.67 -9.50
CA LYS A 497 -12.90 -17.57 -10.97
C LYS A 497 -14.20 -16.91 -11.45
N ASP A 498 -14.45 -16.94 -12.74
CA ASP A 498 -15.72 -16.50 -13.31
C ASP A 498 -16.83 -17.56 -13.12
N ASN A 499 -18.07 -17.17 -13.38
CA ASN A 499 -19.22 -18.02 -13.23
C ASN A 499 -19.18 -19.22 -14.19
N GLU A 500 -18.70 -19.04 -15.41
CA GLU A 500 -18.57 -20.10 -16.40
C GLU A 500 -17.67 -21.24 -15.90
N ALA A 501 -16.47 -20.89 -15.38
CA ALA A 501 -15.57 -21.86 -14.78
C ALA A 501 -16.19 -22.53 -13.53
N GLY A 502 -17.00 -21.82 -12.76
CA GLY A 502 -17.75 -22.35 -11.63
C GLY A 502 -18.78 -23.39 -12.07
N HIS A 503 -19.58 -23.07 -13.07
CA HIS A 503 -20.58 -23.98 -13.66
C HIS A 503 -19.91 -25.24 -14.27
N GLN A 504 -18.82 -25.06 -15.00
CA GLN A 504 -18.06 -26.18 -15.57
C GLN A 504 -17.58 -27.16 -14.49
N ILE A 505 -17.00 -26.65 -13.39
CA ILE A 505 -16.53 -27.49 -12.28
C ILE A 505 -17.70 -28.26 -11.66
N ILE A 506 -18.84 -27.62 -11.43
CA ILE A 506 -20.02 -28.28 -10.86
C ILE A 506 -20.57 -29.34 -11.82
N ALA A 507 -20.64 -29.04 -13.10
CA ALA A 507 -21.06 -30.03 -14.12
C ALA A 507 -20.12 -31.26 -14.15
N GLU A 508 -18.80 -31.04 -14.13
CA GLU A 508 -17.81 -32.14 -14.05
C GLU A 508 -17.98 -33.00 -12.80
N TRP A 509 -18.26 -32.39 -11.66
CA TRP A 509 -18.45 -33.08 -10.37
C TRP A 509 -19.78 -33.84 -10.34
N THR A 510 -20.85 -33.23 -10.86
CA THR A 510 -22.17 -33.87 -10.98
C THR A 510 -22.11 -35.12 -11.89
N GLU A 511 -21.50 -34.99 -13.05
CA GLU A 511 -21.30 -36.07 -13.99
C GLU A 511 -20.45 -37.21 -13.39
N ALA A 512 -19.37 -36.84 -12.67
CA ALA A 512 -18.52 -37.83 -12.00
C ALA A 512 -19.31 -38.58 -10.91
N TYR A 513 -20.11 -37.90 -10.13
CA TYR A 513 -20.94 -38.51 -9.10
C TYR A 513 -21.99 -39.44 -9.72
N GLU A 514 -22.77 -38.94 -10.67
CA GLU A 514 -23.84 -39.74 -11.32
C GLU A 514 -23.33 -41.02 -11.97
N LYS A 515 -22.16 -40.95 -12.61
CA LYS A 515 -21.53 -42.14 -13.22
C LYS A 515 -21.03 -43.15 -12.19
N LEU A 516 -20.55 -42.71 -11.03
CA LEU A 516 -19.81 -43.57 -10.11
C LEU A 516 -20.58 -43.90 -8.83
N LYS A 517 -21.71 -43.22 -8.53
CA LYS A 517 -22.48 -43.40 -7.27
C LYS A 517 -22.96 -44.84 -7.02
N ASP A 518 -23.31 -45.58 -8.08
CA ASP A 518 -23.85 -46.94 -8.03
C ASP A 518 -22.78 -48.02 -8.20
N THR A 519 -21.51 -47.67 -8.24
CA THR A 519 -20.37 -48.60 -8.27
C THR A 519 -19.93 -48.97 -6.85
N ASP A 520 -19.08 -50.01 -6.75
CA ASP A 520 -18.49 -50.46 -5.47
C ASP A 520 -17.41 -49.48 -4.93
N TRP A 521 -17.55 -48.18 -5.17
CA TRP A 521 -16.54 -47.19 -4.83
C TRP A 521 -16.20 -47.13 -3.33
N LYS A 522 -17.09 -47.55 -2.45
CA LYS A 522 -16.85 -47.61 -1.00
C LYS A 522 -15.99 -48.77 -0.57
N THR A 523 -16.19 -49.94 -1.19
CA THR A 523 -15.55 -51.20 -0.83
C THR A 523 -14.34 -51.54 -1.69
N GLU A 524 -14.39 -51.20 -2.99
CA GLU A 524 -13.34 -51.48 -3.97
C GLU A 524 -12.87 -50.22 -4.73
N PRO A 525 -12.50 -49.15 -4.02
CA PRO A 525 -12.21 -47.85 -4.65
C PRO A 525 -11.08 -47.90 -5.68
N GLU A 526 -10.04 -48.67 -5.46
CA GLU A 526 -8.92 -48.84 -6.40
C GLU A 526 -9.37 -49.46 -7.72
N LYS A 527 -10.26 -50.44 -7.67
CA LYS A 527 -10.83 -51.10 -8.85
C LYS A 527 -11.67 -50.09 -9.64
N VAL A 528 -12.56 -49.37 -8.97
CA VAL A 528 -13.41 -48.36 -9.61
C VAL A 528 -12.56 -47.25 -10.24
N ILE A 529 -11.48 -46.82 -9.58
CA ILE A 529 -10.56 -45.83 -10.13
C ILE A 529 -9.89 -46.40 -11.41
N ALA A 530 -9.40 -47.63 -11.35
CA ALA A 530 -8.71 -48.26 -12.47
C ALA A 530 -9.63 -48.44 -13.70
N GLU A 531 -10.87 -48.92 -13.47
CA GLU A 531 -11.88 -49.10 -14.53
C GLU A 531 -12.37 -47.79 -15.15
N ASN A 532 -12.24 -46.66 -14.43
CA ASN A 532 -12.69 -45.34 -14.87
C ASN A 532 -11.54 -44.32 -14.97
N LEU A 533 -10.29 -44.76 -15.10
CA LEU A 533 -9.11 -43.92 -14.96
C LEU A 533 -9.09 -42.77 -15.97
N GLU A 534 -9.33 -43.03 -17.24
CA GLU A 534 -9.37 -42.04 -18.31
C GLU A 534 -10.46 -40.97 -18.04
N PHE A 535 -11.65 -41.43 -17.66
CA PHE A 535 -12.77 -40.55 -17.33
C PHE A 535 -12.44 -39.62 -16.15
N ILE A 536 -11.83 -40.13 -15.08
CA ILE A 536 -11.46 -39.38 -13.89
C ILE A 536 -10.34 -38.38 -14.20
N GLN A 537 -9.33 -38.80 -14.97
CA GLN A 537 -8.18 -37.96 -15.32
C GLN A 537 -8.54 -36.81 -16.27
N ALA A 538 -9.53 -37.00 -17.13
CA ALA A 538 -10.05 -35.96 -18.00
C ALA A 538 -10.63 -34.79 -17.19
N ARG A 539 -11.11 -35.04 -15.98
CA ARG A 539 -11.70 -34.04 -15.07
C ARG A 539 -10.67 -33.47 -14.10
N LYS A 540 -9.89 -32.51 -14.59
CA LYS A 540 -8.79 -31.90 -13.83
C LYS A 540 -9.22 -31.26 -12.49
N SER A 541 -10.49 -30.86 -12.37
CA SER A 541 -11.08 -30.28 -11.16
C SER A 541 -11.12 -31.25 -9.98
N LEU A 542 -11.21 -32.57 -10.26
CA LEU A 542 -11.19 -33.61 -9.22
C LEU A 542 -9.81 -33.80 -8.56
N ARG A 543 -8.72 -33.40 -9.23
CA ARG A 543 -7.33 -33.49 -8.73
C ARG A 543 -6.93 -34.87 -8.21
N ILE A 544 -7.49 -35.90 -8.76
CA ILE A 544 -7.18 -37.30 -8.42
C ILE A 544 -5.94 -37.72 -9.21
N ILE A 545 -4.76 -37.42 -8.68
CA ILE A 545 -3.47 -37.61 -9.36
C ILE A 545 -2.46 -38.30 -8.43
N GLY A 546 -1.78 -39.32 -8.96
CA GLY A 546 -0.61 -39.93 -8.32
C GLY A 546 -0.92 -40.78 -7.07
N GLY A 547 0.03 -40.99 -6.17
CA GLY A 547 -0.05 -41.86 -5.01
C GLY A 547 -1.12 -41.61 -3.94
N LYS A 548 -1.95 -40.56 -4.13
CA LYS A 548 -3.08 -40.23 -3.24
C LYS A 548 -4.45 -40.51 -3.86
N GLN A 549 -4.50 -41.20 -4.99
CA GLN A 549 -5.72 -41.35 -5.77
C GLN A 549 -6.91 -41.90 -4.95
N LYS A 550 -6.73 -42.95 -4.21
CA LYS A 550 -7.78 -43.55 -3.37
C LYS A 550 -8.37 -42.57 -2.38
N ARG A 551 -7.51 -41.87 -1.63
CA ARG A 551 -7.96 -40.95 -0.60
C ARG A 551 -8.73 -39.76 -1.17
N GLU A 552 -8.21 -39.18 -2.25
CA GLU A 552 -8.85 -38.02 -2.88
C GLU A 552 -10.17 -38.42 -3.57
N PHE A 553 -10.17 -39.59 -4.22
CA PHE A 553 -11.38 -40.17 -4.82
C PHE A 553 -12.48 -40.38 -3.78
N LEU A 554 -12.21 -41.13 -2.70
CA LEU A 554 -13.16 -41.36 -1.63
C LEU A 554 -13.68 -40.05 -1.01
N ARG A 555 -12.77 -39.10 -0.78
CA ARG A 555 -13.12 -37.78 -0.26
C ARG A 555 -14.14 -37.08 -1.15
N HIS A 556 -13.93 -37.09 -2.46
CA HIS A 556 -14.86 -36.46 -3.40
C HIS A 556 -16.20 -37.17 -3.42
N MET A 557 -16.20 -38.50 -3.50
CA MET A 557 -17.44 -39.28 -3.56
C MET A 557 -18.31 -39.10 -2.32
N TYR A 558 -17.73 -39.10 -1.11
CA TYR A 558 -18.50 -38.79 0.11
C TYR A 558 -19.00 -37.33 0.12
N PHE A 559 -18.18 -36.40 -0.28
CA PHE A 559 -18.61 -35.01 -0.39
C PHE A 559 -19.75 -34.83 -1.39
N PHE A 560 -19.68 -35.46 -2.55
CA PHE A 560 -20.74 -35.41 -3.55
C PHE A 560 -22.03 -36.06 -3.04
N GLY A 561 -21.93 -37.14 -2.29
CA GLY A 561 -23.06 -37.79 -1.65
C GLY A 561 -23.78 -36.90 -0.64
N ASP A 562 -23.02 -36.07 0.08
CA ASP A 562 -23.59 -35.08 1.03
C ASP A 562 -24.09 -33.83 0.36
N THR A 563 -23.65 -33.48 -0.82
CA THR A 563 -24.05 -32.25 -1.54
C THR A 563 -25.01 -32.54 -2.68
N ILE A 564 -24.55 -33.21 -3.74
CA ILE A 564 -25.32 -33.46 -4.97
C ILE A 564 -26.51 -34.37 -4.72
N ALA A 565 -26.29 -35.48 -4.00
CA ALA A 565 -27.35 -36.42 -3.69
C ALA A 565 -28.49 -35.85 -2.86
N LYS A 566 -28.24 -34.77 -2.11
CA LYS A 566 -29.23 -34.02 -1.32
C LYS A 566 -29.81 -32.84 -2.08
N GLY A 567 -29.55 -32.71 -3.38
CA GLY A 567 -29.98 -31.59 -4.22
C GLY A 567 -29.29 -30.25 -3.90
N ARG A 568 -28.11 -30.31 -3.26
CA ARG A 568 -27.34 -29.12 -2.89
C ARG A 568 -26.22 -28.87 -3.87
N THR A 569 -25.93 -27.61 -4.11
CA THR A 569 -24.83 -27.20 -5.00
C THR A 569 -23.47 -27.42 -4.33
N PRO A 570 -22.56 -28.23 -4.89
CA PRO A 570 -21.20 -28.34 -4.41
C PRO A 570 -20.52 -26.99 -4.57
N PHE A 571 -19.77 -26.55 -3.57
CA PHE A 571 -19.06 -25.30 -3.69
C PHE A 571 -17.75 -25.42 -4.47
N THR A 572 -17.43 -24.37 -5.21
CA THR A 572 -16.22 -24.28 -6.06
C THR A 572 -15.21 -23.36 -5.41
N THR A 573 -14.41 -23.84 -4.48
CA THR A 573 -13.50 -22.96 -3.76
C THR A 573 -12.05 -23.22 -4.04
N VAL A 574 -11.24 -22.20 -3.83
CA VAL A 574 -9.78 -22.30 -3.71
C VAL A 574 -9.42 -23.34 -2.64
N SER A 575 -10.16 -23.38 -1.54
CA SER A 575 -9.92 -24.25 -0.42
C SER A 575 -10.04 -25.74 -0.78
N PHE A 576 -11.05 -26.11 -1.56
CA PHE A 576 -11.16 -27.49 -2.05
C PHE A 576 -9.96 -27.83 -2.93
N ALA A 577 -9.60 -26.92 -3.83
CA ALA A 577 -8.48 -27.09 -4.74
C ALA A 577 -7.11 -27.13 -4.05
N HIS A 578 -6.93 -26.47 -2.91
CA HIS A 578 -5.66 -26.33 -2.19
C HIS A 578 -5.55 -27.23 -0.96
N GLY A 579 -6.59 -27.98 -0.64
CA GLY A 579 -6.57 -28.84 0.52
C GLY A 579 -6.70 -28.12 1.87
N TYR A 580 -7.09 -26.83 1.90
CA TYR A 580 -7.40 -26.07 3.12
C TYR A 580 -8.78 -25.44 2.96
N THR A 581 -9.62 -25.58 3.96
CA THR A 581 -10.94 -24.96 3.97
C THR A 581 -10.98 -23.91 5.06
N TYR A 582 -10.97 -22.66 4.66
CA TYR A 582 -11.23 -21.54 5.54
C TYR A 582 -12.71 -21.22 5.47
N ASN A 583 -13.46 -21.59 6.50
CA ASN A 583 -14.87 -21.27 6.58
C ASN A 583 -15.06 -19.80 6.94
N HIS A 584 -15.03 -18.92 5.96
CA HIS A 584 -15.14 -17.49 6.14
C HIS A 584 -16.55 -16.94 5.89
N SER A 585 -17.52 -17.77 5.44
CA SER A 585 -18.91 -17.40 5.30
C SER A 585 -19.55 -16.90 6.61
N PRO A 586 -19.20 -17.39 7.82
CA PRO A 586 -19.75 -16.87 9.07
C PRO A 586 -19.46 -15.38 9.29
N PHE A 587 -18.40 -14.84 8.70
CA PHE A 587 -18.08 -13.41 8.80
C PHE A 587 -18.99 -12.53 7.94
N TYR A 588 -19.75 -13.13 7.04
CA TYR A 588 -20.88 -12.53 6.31
C TYR A 588 -22.24 -12.85 6.93
N ASN A 589 -22.28 -13.47 8.11
CA ASN A 589 -23.49 -13.99 8.74
C ASN A 589 -24.17 -15.11 7.93
N LEU A 590 -23.41 -15.80 7.11
CA LEU A 590 -23.86 -16.97 6.36
C LEU A 590 -23.46 -18.25 7.12
N PRO A 591 -24.23 -19.34 6.98
CA PRO A 591 -23.85 -20.62 7.56
C PRO A 591 -22.47 -21.08 7.08
N PRO A 592 -21.73 -21.85 7.88
CA PRO A 592 -20.43 -22.36 7.46
C PRO A 592 -20.60 -23.31 6.27
N THR A 593 -19.65 -23.24 5.32
CA THR A 593 -19.63 -24.14 4.17
C THR A 593 -19.09 -25.52 4.56
N PRO A 594 -19.41 -26.57 3.80
CA PRO A 594 -18.86 -27.90 4.01
C PRO A 594 -17.33 -27.90 3.98
N ASN A 595 -16.71 -28.53 4.96
CA ASN A 595 -15.26 -28.70 4.98
C ASN A 595 -14.86 -30.03 4.32
N PRO A 596 -14.29 -30.01 3.09
CA PRO A 596 -13.91 -31.23 2.41
C PRO A 596 -12.84 -32.06 3.16
N PHE A 597 -12.09 -31.45 4.09
CA PHE A 597 -11.16 -32.20 4.93
C PHE A 597 -11.83 -33.12 5.94
N ARG A 598 -13.08 -32.87 6.31
CA ARG A 598 -13.86 -33.81 7.13
C ARG A 598 -13.99 -35.18 6.42
N TYR A 599 -13.92 -35.16 5.10
CA TYR A 599 -13.99 -36.39 4.28
C TYR A 599 -12.62 -37.03 4.04
N GLY A 600 -11.51 -36.38 4.42
CA GLY A 600 -10.15 -36.93 4.23
C GLY A 600 -9.78 -38.06 5.15
N GLY A 601 -10.52 -38.22 6.26
CA GLY A 601 -10.35 -39.32 7.22
C GLY A 601 -11.32 -40.46 7.01
N VAL A 602 -11.63 -40.80 5.75
CA VAL A 602 -12.62 -41.81 5.37
C VAL A 602 -12.30 -43.20 5.98
N GLU A 603 -11.04 -43.49 6.25
CA GLU A 603 -10.60 -44.74 6.91
C GLU A 603 -10.78 -44.66 8.44
N GLN A 604 -11.13 -43.51 9.00
CA GLN A 604 -11.37 -43.37 10.44
C GLN A 604 -12.79 -43.84 10.78
N LYS A 605 -12.89 -44.69 11.80
CA LYS A 605 -14.16 -45.29 12.25
C LYS A 605 -15.27 -44.31 12.66
N ASN A 606 -14.96 -43.04 12.76
CA ASN A 606 -15.85 -41.97 13.24
C ASN A 606 -16.14 -40.87 12.18
N PHE A 607 -15.94 -41.13 10.90
CA PHE A 607 -16.30 -40.16 9.87
C PHE A 607 -17.84 -39.98 9.88
N LYS A 608 -18.26 -38.75 10.07
CA LYS A 608 -19.65 -38.33 9.93
C LYS A 608 -19.71 -37.24 8.87
N GLY A 609 -20.69 -37.29 8.00
CA GLY A 609 -21.01 -36.22 7.07
C GLY A 609 -21.35 -34.91 7.81
N LEU A 610 -21.65 -33.88 7.06
CA LEU A 610 -22.11 -32.63 7.64
C LEU A 610 -23.53 -32.74 8.13
N ASP A 611 -23.82 -32.13 9.27
CA ASP A 611 -25.17 -31.90 9.73
C ASP A 611 -25.89 -30.95 8.76
N ASP A 612 -27.18 -31.17 8.53
CA ASP A 612 -28.01 -30.32 7.67
C ASP A 612 -28.08 -28.88 8.17
N THR A 613 -27.92 -28.67 9.48
CA THR A 613 -27.88 -27.32 10.09
C THR A 613 -26.58 -26.56 9.81
N GLU A 614 -25.51 -27.23 9.46
CA GLU A 614 -24.20 -26.66 9.15
C GLU A 614 -23.98 -26.43 7.65
N PHE A 615 -24.95 -26.75 6.79
CA PHE A 615 -24.80 -26.64 5.35
C PHE A 615 -25.47 -25.38 4.80
N TRP A 616 -24.75 -24.68 3.96
CA TRP A 616 -25.25 -23.55 3.17
C TRP A 616 -25.14 -23.86 1.68
N ASP A 617 -26.24 -23.74 0.95
CA ASP A 617 -26.26 -23.91 -0.50
C ASP A 617 -25.51 -22.73 -1.15
N TYR A 618 -24.37 -23.05 -1.71
CA TYR A 618 -23.47 -22.07 -2.28
C TYR A 618 -24.00 -21.57 -3.63
N PRO A 619 -24.24 -20.26 -3.82
CA PRO A 619 -24.66 -19.71 -5.11
C PRO A 619 -23.51 -19.78 -6.12
N VAL A 620 -23.77 -20.44 -7.25
CA VAL A 620 -22.81 -20.49 -8.35
C VAL A 620 -22.69 -19.12 -9.01
N GLU A 621 -23.82 -18.46 -9.22
CA GLU A 621 -23.86 -17.13 -9.75
C GLU A 621 -23.34 -16.11 -8.74
N GLN A 622 -22.30 -15.39 -9.13
CA GLN A 622 -21.68 -14.34 -8.35
C GLN A 622 -21.46 -13.09 -9.19
N PRO A 623 -21.66 -11.90 -8.65
CA PRO A 623 -21.98 -11.62 -7.22
C PRO A 623 -23.41 -11.97 -6.83
N PHE A 624 -23.68 -11.98 -5.53
CA PHE A 624 -25.01 -12.16 -4.96
C PHE A 624 -25.20 -11.24 -3.75
N LYS A 625 -26.47 -11.00 -3.38
CA LYS A 625 -26.82 -10.09 -2.29
C LYS A 625 -26.71 -10.78 -0.94
N ILE A 626 -26.12 -10.07 0.02
CA ILE A 626 -26.02 -10.52 1.42
C ILE A 626 -26.76 -9.51 2.31
N PRO A 627 -27.67 -9.96 3.18
CA PRO A 627 -28.41 -9.07 4.07
C PRO A 627 -27.50 -8.20 4.94
N ASN A 628 -27.89 -6.96 5.18
CA ASN A 628 -27.19 -5.99 6.03
C ASN A 628 -25.75 -5.67 5.55
N ARG A 629 -25.51 -5.73 4.25
CA ARG A 629 -24.23 -5.39 3.64
C ARG A 629 -24.42 -4.38 2.50
N SER A 630 -23.52 -3.41 2.42
CA SER A 630 -23.47 -2.39 1.38
C SER A 630 -22.05 -1.90 1.19
N GLY A 631 -21.48 -2.15 0.03
CA GLY A 631 -20.16 -1.71 -0.38
C GLY A 631 -19.01 -2.19 0.52
N ILE A 632 -17.84 -1.60 0.27
CA ILE A 632 -16.58 -1.98 0.93
C ILE A 632 -16.58 -1.67 2.43
N LEU A 633 -17.28 -0.62 2.90
CA LEU A 633 -17.28 -0.23 4.31
C LEU A 633 -17.99 -1.25 5.23
N THR A 634 -18.82 -2.12 4.66
CA THR A 634 -19.45 -3.23 5.41
C THR A 634 -18.79 -4.58 5.11
N HIS A 635 -17.77 -4.60 4.25
CA HIS A 635 -17.06 -5.83 3.93
C HIS A 635 -16.18 -6.28 5.10
N PRO A 636 -16.18 -7.58 5.49
CA PRO A 636 -15.38 -8.06 6.62
C PRO A 636 -13.90 -7.68 6.55
N ALA A 637 -13.29 -7.66 5.37
CA ALA A 637 -11.88 -7.26 5.23
C ALA A 637 -11.65 -5.81 5.70
N TRP A 638 -12.53 -4.86 5.37
CA TRP A 638 -12.41 -3.48 5.80
C TRP A 638 -12.68 -3.34 7.30
N LEU A 639 -13.73 -4.02 7.79
CA LEU A 639 -14.11 -3.98 9.21
C LEU A 639 -13.02 -4.55 10.12
N ILE A 640 -12.36 -5.65 9.72
CA ILE A 640 -11.21 -6.24 10.42
C ILE A 640 -9.99 -5.33 10.35
N ALA A 641 -9.66 -4.78 9.18
CA ALA A 641 -8.53 -3.87 9.00
C ALA A 641 -8.63 -2.63 9.91
N HIS A 642 -9.87 -2.18 10.18
CA HIS A 642 -10.20 -1.06 11.05
C HIS A 642 -10.77 -1.53 12.40
N SER A 643 -10.12 -2.52 13.02
CA SER A 643 -10.42 -3.03 14.36
C SER A 643 -9.11 -3.31 15.10
N SER A 644 -9.20 -3.57 16.41
CA SER A 644 -8.08 -4.09 17.20
C SER A 644 -8.10 -5.63 17.22
N ASN A 645 -7.14 -6.24 17.92
CA ASN A 645 -7.08 -7.70 18.05
C ASN A 645 -8.30 -8.29 18.81
N PHE A 646 -8.88 -7.55 19.74
CA PHE A 646 -9.94 -8.04 20.63
C PHE A 646 -11.24 -7.24 20.55
N HIS A 647 -11.19 -6.04 20.00
CA HIS A 647 -12.34 -5.14 19.94
C HIS A 647 -12.50 -4.51 18.56
N THR A 648 -13.68 -3.98 18.30
CA THR A 648 -13.90 -3.00 17.24
C THR A 648 -13.07 -1.74 17.47
N ASP A 649 -13.00 -0.86 16.47
CA ASP A 649 -12.34 0.44 16.63
C ASP A 649 -13.17 1.53 15.93
N PRO A 650 -14.24 2.02 16.58
CA PRO A 650 -15.08 3.06 16.00
C PRO A 650 -14.33 4.37 15.78
N ILE A 651 -13.29 4.66 16.58
CA ILE A 651 -12.48 5.87 16.43
C ILE A 651 -11.69 5.80 15.13
N ARG A 652 -11.01 4.67 14.86
CA ARG A 652 -10.26 4.45 13.61
C ARG A 652 -11.18 4.46 12.39
N ARG A 653 -12.36 3.81 12.46
CA ARG A 653 -13.37 3.83 11.38
C ARG A 653 -13.85 5.26 11.09
N GLY A 654 -14.18 6.01 12.13
CA GLY A 654 -14.65 7.40 12.01
C GLY A 654 -13.56 8.36 11.52
N ARG A 655 -12.31 8.20 11.99
CA ARG A 655 -11.15 8.95 11.50
C ARG A 655 -10.94 8.68 10.00
N TRP A 656 -10.99 7.41 9.59
CA TRP A 656 -10.85 7.03 8.19
C TRP A 656 -11.92 7.70 7.30
N ILE A 657 -13.20 7.68 7.72
CA ILE A 657 -14.27 8.35 6.98
C ILE A 657 -14.01 9.86 6.89
N ARG A 658 -13.63 10.49 8.00
CA ARG A 658 -13.31 11.92 8.04
C ARG A 658 -12.17 12.30 7.09
N GLU A 659 -11.09 11.53 7.12
CA GLU A 659 -9.88 11.86 6.36
C GLU A 659 -9.96 11.38 4.90
N LYS A 660 -10.52 10.20 4.64
CA LYS A 660 -10.53 9.63 3.29
C LYS A 660 -11.75 10.02 2.47
N LEU A 661 -12.93 10.07 3.07
CA LEU A 661 -14.15 10.39 2.32
C LEU A 661 -14.53 11.87 2.40
N LEU A 662 -14.32 12.52 3.53
CA LEU A 662 -14.75 13.92 3.73
C LEU A 662 -13.62 14.94 3.54
N ALA A 663 -12.44 14.52 3.11
CA ALA A 663 -11.27 15.38 2.95
C ALA A 663 -10.98 16.28 4.17
N GLY A 664 -11.35 15.80 5.36
CA GLY A 664 -11.06 16.45 6.64
C GLY A 664 -9.71 16.01 7.19
N HIS A 665 -9.37 16.58 8.33
CA HIS A 665 -8.22 16.12 9.11
C HIS A 665 -8.60 15.97 10.59
N VAL A 666 -7.91 15.09 11.27
CA VAL A 666 -8.00 14.93 12.72
C VAL A 666 -6.62 15.19 13.29
N PRO A 667 -6.48 16.14 14.22
CA PRO A 667 -5.20 16.44 14.85
C PRO A 667 -4.58 15.21 15.52
N ASP A 668 -3.25 15.14 15.53
CA ASP A 668 -2.54 14.09 16.24
C ASP A 668 -2.78 14.18 17.74
N VAL A 669 -2.87 13.02 18.39
CA VAL A 669 -3.10 12.92 19.83
C VAL A 669 -1.87 13.43 20.57
N PRO A 670 -2.00 14.38 21.50
CA PRO A 670 -0.89 14.80 22.35
C PRO A 670 -0.34 13.61 23.14
N ILE A 671 0.99 13.51 23.26
CA ILE A 671 1.70 12.41 23.96
C ILE A 671 1.27 12.25 25.44
N THR A 672 0.68 13.29 26.02
CA THR A 672 0.24 13.34 27.42
C THR A 672 -1.14 12.76 27.69
N VAL A 673 -1.86 12.30 26.68
CA VAL A 673 -3.22 11.78 26.80
C VAL A 673 -3.19 10.27 27.03
N ASP A 674 -3.79 9.81 28.12
CA ASP A 674 -4.09 8.39 28.32
C ASP A 674 -5.28 8.02 27.46
N ALA A 675 -5.02 7.23 26.43
CA ALA A 675 -6.02 6.83 25.41
C ALA A 675 -6.66 5.45 25.72
N GLN A 676 -6.44 4.89 26.91
CA GLN A 676 -7.01 3.58 27.25
C GLN A 676 -8.52 3.70 27.53
N VAL A 677 -9.29 2.81 26.90
CA VAL A 677 -10.72 2.64 27.21
C VAL A 677 -10.82 1.68 28.39
N PRO A 678 -11.28 2.12 29.57
CA PRO A 678 -11.35 1.25 30.74
C PRO A 678 -12.34 0.12 30.53
N ASP A 679 -12.07 -1.01 31.17
CA ASP A 679 -13.01 -2.12 31.22
C ASP A 679 -14.16 -1.80 32.16
N ASP A 680 -15.40 -2.03 31.68
CA ASP A 680 -16.62 -2.00 32.47
C ASP A 680 -17.52 -3.16 32.01
N PRO A 681 -17.78 -4.14 32.88
CA PRO A 681 -18.52 -5.33 32.51
C PRO A 681 -20.01 -5.08 32.18
N HIS A 682 -20.57 -3.95 32.61
CA HIS A 682 -21.99 -3.62 32.38
C HIS A 682 -22.21 -2.76 31.16
N MET A 683 -21.15 -2.34 30.46
CA MET A 683 -21.21 -1.45 29.33
C MET A 683 -20.76 -2.17 28.05
N THR A 684 -21.47 -1.86 26.92
CA THR A 684 -20.97 -2.20 25.58
C THR A 684 -19.67 -1.46 25.30
N PHE A 685 -18.89 -1.93 24.33
CA PHE A 685 -17.65 -1.23 23.94
C PHE A 685 -17.94 0.20 23.48
N ARG A 686 -19.04 0.39 22.76
CA ARG A 686 -19.52 1.74 22.37
C ARG A 686 -19.71 2.64 23.58
N GLU A 687 -20.44 2.20 24.60
CA GLU A 687 -20.70 3.00 25.80
C GLU A 687 -19.42 3.34 26.56
N ARG A 688 -18.46 2.40 26.62
CA ARG A 688 -17.14 2.64 27.22
C ARG A 688 -16.34 3.71 26.46
N VAL A 689 -16.33 3.63 25.14
CA VAL A 689 -15.68 4.63 24.26
C VAL A 689 -16.32 6.00 24.45
N GLU A 690 -17.67 6.09 24.41
CA GLU A 690 -18.38 7.34 24.61
C GLU A 690 -18.11 7.94 26.00
N GLY A 691 -18.11 7.14 27.04
CA GLY A 691 -17.83 7.59 28.42
C GLY A 691 -16.45 8.26 28.58
N VAL A 692 -15.41 7.75 27.90
CA VAL A 692 -14.07 8.33 27.97
C VAL A 692 -13.93 9.57 27.07
N THR A 693 -14.49 9.50 25.86
CA THR A 693 -14.22 10.51 24.82
C THR A 693 -15.11 11.74 24.93
N GLN A 694 -16.19 11.72 25.74
CA GLN A 694 -17.05 12.88 26.00
C GLN A 694 -16.42 13.93 26.92
N LYS A 695 -15.31 13.65 27.59
CA LYS A 695 -14.59 14.64 28.37
C LYS A 695 -14.18 15.82 27.46
N LYS A 696 -14.28 17.04 27.96
CA LYS A 696 -14.04 18.29 27.18
C LYS A 696 -12.76 18.26 26.36
N GLU A 697 -11.68 17.77 26.97
CA GLU A 697 -10.36 17.70 26.30
C GLU A 697 -10.33 16.68 25.15
N CYS A 698 -10.96 15.52 25.34
CA CYS A 698 -11.01 14.45 24.35
C CYS A 698 -11.99 14.81 23.23
N TRP A 699 -13.12 15.43 23.56
CA TRP A 699 -14.20 15.71 22.63
C TRP A 699 -13.78 16.69 21.52
N LYS A 700 -12.81 17.54 21.74
CA LYS A 700 -12.26 18.44 20.71
C LYS A 700 -11.89 17.71 19.40
N CYS A 701 -11.33 16.49 19.50
CA CYS A 701 -11.00 15.66 18.35
C CYS A 701 -12.10 14.63 18.07
N HIS A 702 -12.65 14.00 19.12
CA HIS A 702 -13.57 12.88 18.98
C HIS A 702 -14.92 13.24 18.38
N GLN A 703 -15.39 14.50 18.52
CA GLN A 703 -16.59 15.00 17.84
C GLN A 703 -16.52 14.88 16.30
N HIS A 704 -15.31 14.83 15.74
CA HIS A 704 -15.12 14.70 14.29
C HIS A 704 -15.01 13.25 13.82
N MET A 705 -14.87 12.30 14.74
CA MET A 705 -14.63 10.87 14.43
C MET A 705 -15.76 9.97 14.97
N ASN A 706 -16.05 10.07 16.25
CA ASN A 706 -16.98 9.16 16.92
C ASN A 706 -18.35 9.08 16.23
N PRO A 707 -19.01 10.22 15.90
CA PRO A 707 -20.33 10.16 15.26
C PRO A 707 -20.35 9.43 13.91
N LEU A 708 -19.20 9.36 13.22
CA LEU A 708 -19.03 8.67 11.93
C LEU A 708 -18.72 7.18 12.09
N GLY A 709 -18.01 6.80 13.15
CA GLY A 709 -17.57 5.42 13.34
C GLY A 709 -18.50 4.57 14.21
N LEU A 710 -19.16 5.17 15.20
CA LEU A 710 -20.06 4.49 16.12
C LEU A 710 -21.25 3.76 15.46
N PRO A 711 -21.83 4.22 14.34
CA PRO A 711 -22.85 3.45 13.63
C PRO A 711 -22.40 2.04 13.21
N PHE A 712 -21.11 1.83 13.02
CA PHE A 712 -20.55 0.54 12.62
C PHE A 712 -20.35 -0.45 13.77
N GLU A 713 -20.72 -0.14 15.01
CA GLU A 713 -20.67 -1.06 16.14
C GLU A 713 -21.66 -2.23 16.04
N VAL A 714 -22.61 -2.14 15.11
CA VAL A 714 -23.40 -3.30 14.66
C VAL A 714 -22.59 -4.36 13.91
N PHE A 715 -21.33 -4.10 13.62
CA PHE A 715 -20.38 -5.08 13.11
C PHE A 715 -19.33 -5.34 14.18
N ASP A 716 -19.17 -6.59 14.59
CA ASP A 716 -18.13 -6.97 15.54
C ASP A 716 -16.71 -6.85 14.95
N ASP A 717 -15.72 -7.20 15.73
CA ASP A 717 -14.31 -7.12 15.34
C ASP A 717 -13.87 -8.19 14.31
N PHE A 718 -14.71 -9.16 14.01
CA PHE A 718 -14.59 -10.10 12.90
C PHE A 718 -15.36 -9.68 11.65
N GLY A 719 -16.12 -8.59 11.73
CA GLY A 719 -16.98 -8.10 10.65
C GLY A 719 -18.37 -8.75 10.60
N ARG A 720 -18.78 -9.50 11.60
CA ARG A 720 -20.14 -10.09 11.66
C ARG A 720 -21.17 -9.04 12.08
N TYR A 721 -22.30 -8.98 11.37
CA TYR A 721 -23.40 -8.12 11.75
C TYR A 721 -24.07 -8.63 13.04
N ARG A 722 -24.36 -7.73 13.98
CA ARG A 722 -25.00 -8.02 15.27
C ARG A 722 -25.86 -6.85 15.74
N LEU A 723 -26.95 -7.13 16.44
CA LEU A 723 -27.74 -6.11 17.14
C LEU A 723 -27.43 -6.10 18.64
N ASP A 724 -26.82 -7.17 19.15
CA ASP A 724 -26.48 -7.34 20.55
C ASP A 724 -24.97 -7.67 20.67
N GLU A 725 -24.30 -7.03 21.61
CA GLU A 725 -22.91 -7.26 21.95
C GLU A 725 -22.81 -8.23 23.13
N PRO A 726 -22.01 -9.32 23.03
CA PRO A 726 -21.69 -10.17 24.15
C PRO A 726 -20.77 -9.41 25.13
N LEU A 727 -21.20 -9.37 26.42
CA LEU A 727 -20.41 -8.79 27.50
C LEU A 727 -19.38 -9.86 27.95
N GLU A 728 -18.20 -9.89 27.32
CA GLU A 728 -17.18 -10.93 27.47
C GLU A 728 -16.40 -10.82 28.80
N PHE A 729 -17.13 -10.73 29.93
CA PHE A 729 -16.58 -10.69 31.27
C PHE A 729 -17.02 -11.92 32.08
N PRO A 730 -16.18 -12.41 33.02
CA PRO A 730 -16.46 -13.63 33.79
C PRO A 730 -17.83 -13.64 34.48
N GLU A 731 -18.29 -12.50 34.98
CA GLU A 731 -19.57 -12.35 35.67
C GLU A 731 -20.82 -12.46 34.76
N HIS A 732 -20.61 -12.32 33.46
CA HIS A 732 -21.63 -12.45 32.44
C HIS A 732 -21.59 -13.78 31.70
N LEU A 733 -20.69 -14.68 32.10
CA LEU A 733 -20.60 -16.02 31.50
C LEU A 733 -21.90 -16.80 31.72
N VAL A 734 -22.57 -17.19 30.63
CA VAL A 734 -23.77 -18.02 30.63
C VAL A 734 -23.44 -19.49 30.53
N ALA A 735 -22.53 -19.83 29.58
CA ALA A 735 -22.11 -21.21 29.36
C ALA A 735 -20.68 -21.29 28.80
N ARG A 736 -19.92 -22.25 29.29
CA ARG A 736 -18.63 -22.60 28.69
C ARG A 736 -18.82 -23.58 27.56
N THR A 737 -18.12 -23.32 26.48
CA THR A 737 -18.10 -24.21 25.32
C THR A 737 -17.47 -25.57 25.68
N LYS A 738 -18.04 -26.65 25.13
CA LYS A 738 -17.41 -27.99 25.15
C LYS A 738 -16.55 -28.25 23.92
N LYS A 739 -16.61 -27.37 22.92
CA LYS A 739 -15.78 -27.47 21.71
C LYS A 739 -14.37 -26.99 22.01
N LYS A 740 -13.34 -27.71 21.54
CA LYS A 740 -11.92 -27.37 21.77
C LYS A 740 -11.58 -25.92 21.34
N ASN A 741 -12.15 -25.47 20.25
CA ASN A 741 -11.92 -24.14 19.66
C ASN A 741 -13.23 -23.34 19.58
N GLY A 742 -14.17 -23.54 20.48
CA GLY A 742 -15.44 -22.85 20.48
C GLY A 742 -15.42 -21.59 21.38
N ALA A 743 -16.34 -20.67 21.11
CA ALA A 743 -16.58 -19.50 21.93
C ALA A 743 -17.44 -19.84 23.16
N ASP A 744 -17.14 -19.23 24.30
CA ASP A 744 -18.02 -19.20 25.45
C ASP A 744 -19.24 -18.31 25.18
N THR A 745 -20.35 -18.60 25.83
CA THR A 745 -21.57 -17.80 25.69
C THR A 745 -21.67 -16.83 26.84
N TYR A 746 -21.90 -15.55 26.53
CA TYR A 746 -22.06 -14.49 27.51
C TYR A 746 -23.44 -13.85 27.40
N LYS A 747 -23.87 -13.14 28.45
CA LYS A 747 -25.05 -12.24 28.38
C LYS A 747 -24.73 -11.16 27.34
N THR A 748 -25.79 -10.73 26.67
CA THR A 748 -25.67 -9.71 25.61
C THR A 748 -26.35 -8.41 26.01
N LYS A 749 -25.95 -7.31 25.42
CA LYS A 749 -26.57 -5.99 25.55
C LYS A 749 -26.75 -5.37 24.17
N ALA A 750 -27.91 -4.75 23.94
CA ALA A 750 -28.24 -4.13 22.66
C ALA A 750 -27.25 -3.01 22.28
N VAL A 751 -26.86 -2.97 20.99
CA VAL A 751 -25.93 -1.97 20.44
C VAL A 751 -26.71 -0.86 19.76
N SER A 752 -26.41 0.40 20.09
CA SER A 752 -26.99 1.55 19.39
C SER A 752 -26.42 1.69 17.99
N THR A 753 -27.27 1.96 17.00
CA THR A 753 -26.91 2.17 15.59
C THR A 753 -26.71 3.65 15.24
N LEU A 754 -27.08 4.55 16.15
CA LEU A 754 -27.16 5.99 15.88
C LEU A 754 -25.80 6.63 15.68
N GLY A 755 -25.75 7.62 14.81
CA GLY A 755 -24.58 8.48 14.58
C GLY A 755 -24.97 9.82 14.00
N GLU A 756 -23.98 10.51 13.46
CA GLU A 756 -24.19 11.81 12.83
C GLU A 756 -23.18 12.02 11.72
N LEU A 757 -23.67 12.42 10.54
CA LEU A 757 -22.83 12.87 9.44
C LEU A 757 -22.67 14.38 9.52
N SER A 758 -21.46 14.86 9.36
CA SER A 758 -21.15 16.28 9.30
C SER A 758 -19.97 16.55 8.39
N GLY A 759 -19.99 17.70 7.74
CA GLY A 759 -18.86 18.17 6.93
C GLY A 759 -18.88 17.73 5.48
N THR A 760 -20.04 17.32 4.94
CA THR A 760 -20.24 17.14 3.50
C THR A 760 -20.27 18.46 2.76
N GLY A 761 -20.66 19.53 3.44
CA GLY A 761 -20.94 20.83 2.84
C GLY A 761 -22.35 20.93 2.25
N ASP A 762 -23.13 19.86 2.28
CA ASP A 762 -24.54 19.83 1.88
C ASP A 762 -25.44 19.62 3.13
N PRO A 763 -26.22 20.62 3.54
CA PRO A 763 -27.11 20.52 4.69
C PRO A 763 -28.16 19.40 4.57
N ASN A 764 -28.48 18.94 3.35
CA ASN A 764 -29.45 17.86 3.13
C ASN A 764 -28.86 16.48 3.45
N LEU A 765 -27.54 16.36 3.42
CA LEU A 765 -26.82 15.12 3.73
C LEU A 765 -26.34 15.09 5.18
N ASP A 766 -25.95 16.24 5.73
CA ASP A 766 -25.47 16.36 7.11
C ASP A 766 -26.61 16.16 8.12
N GLY A 767 -26.30 15.64 9.30
CA GLY A 767 -27.25 15.41 10.40
C GLY A 767 -27.26 13.98 10.94
N LYS A 768 -28.22 13.69 11.80
CA LYS A 768 -28.35 12.38 12.45
C LYS A 768 -28.60 11.27 11.45
N VAL A 769 -27.92 10.14 11.63
CA VAL A 769 -28.08 8.92 10.83
C VAL A 769 -28.62 7.77 11.68
N LYS A 770 -29.43 6.93 11.04
CA LYS A 770 -30.11 5.79 11.68
C LYS A 770 -29.20 4.56 11.85
N GLY A 771 -28.11 4.51 11.13
CA GLY A 771 -27.17 3.39 11.13
C GLY A 771 -26.14 3.51 10.01
N PRO A 772 -25.28 2.49 9.85
CA PRO A 772 -24.20 2.54 8.88
C PRO A 772 -24.70 2.62 7.43
N MET A 773 -25.84 1.98 7.10
CA MET A 773 -26.39 2.01 5.74
C MET A 773 -26.87 3.41 5.35
N ASP A 774 -27.60 4.11 6.24
CA ASP A 774 -28.04 5.50 6.04
C ASP A 774 -26.81 6.45 5.90
N LEU A 775 -25.78 6.23 6.73
CA LEU A 775 -24.52 6.98 6.62
C LEU A 775 -23.84 6.77 5.26
N ILE A 776 -23.70 5.52 4.84
CA ILE A 776 -23.05 5.13 3.57
C ILE A 776 -23.81 5.72 2.38
N ASP A 777 -25.13 5.62 2.37
CA ASP A 777 -25.97 6.14 1.29
C ASP A 777 -25.82 7.67 1.14
N ARG A 778 -25.77 8.41 2.25
CA ARG A 778 -25.52 9.85 2.22
C ARG A 778 -24.11 10.21 1.79
N LEU A 779 -23.10 9.46 2.23
CA LEU A 779 -21.71 9.63 1.79
C LEU A 779 -21.58 9.41 0.28
N ALA A 780 -22.24 8.38 -0.26
CA ALA A 780 -22.19 8.06 -1.68
C ALA A 780 -22.78 9.17 -2.57
N ARG A 781 -23.74 9.95 -2.06
CA ARG A 781 -24.37 11.06 -2.78
C ARG A 781 -23.64 12.40 -2.63
N SER A 782 -22.54 12.44 -1.86
CA SER A 782 -21.85 13.68 -1.55
C SER A 782 -20.80 14.03 -2.60
N ASP A 783 -20.90 15.22 -3.18
CA ASP A 783 -19.88 15.79 -4.07
C ASP A 783 -18.52 15.85 -3.39
N ARG A 784 -18.51 16.20 -2.10
CA ARG A 784 -17.27 16.25 -1.33
C ARG A 784 -16.58 14.89 -1.23
N VAL A 785 -17.33 13.80 -1.11
CA VAL A 785 -16.80 12.44 -1.09
C VAL A 785 -16.18 12.10 -2.46
N ARG A 786 -16.89 12.38 -3.56
CA ARG A 786 -16.39 12.19 -4.91
C ARG A 786 -15.09 12.97 -5.12
N GLN A 787 -15.08 14.23 -4.79
CA GLN A 787 -13.92 15.11 -4.89
C GLN A 787 -12.76 14.66 -3.98
N SER A 788 -13.05 14.14 -2.80
CA SER A 788 -12.03 13.58 -1.90
C SER A 788 -11.35 12.35 -2.52
N ILE A 789 -12.11 11.44 -3.11
CA ILE A 789 -11.54 10.27 -3.81
C ILE A 789 -10.65 10.71 -4.98
N ILE A 790 -11.08 11.73 -5.73
CA ILE A 790 -10.27 12.31 -6.82
C ILE A 790 -8.96 12.91 -6.30
N ARG A 791 -8.97 13.63 -5.16
CA ARG A 791 -7.74 14.11 -4.52
C ARG A 791 -6.79 12.96 -4.15
N HIS A 792 -7.32 11.87 -3.62
CA HIS A 792 -6.53 10.68 -3.33
C HIS A 792 -5.99 10.00 -4.61
N ALA A 793 -6.78 9.96 -5.69
CA ALA A 793 -6.31 9.51 -6.99
C ALA A 793 -5.19 10.39 -7.53
N PHE A 794 -5.34 11.73 -7.42
CA PHE A 794 -4.27 12.66 -7.76
C PHE A 794 -2.97 12.32 -7.00
N ARG A 795 -3.03 12.19 -5.67
CA ARG A 795 -1.84 11.84 -4.86
C ARG A 795 -1.20 10.54 -5.30
N PHE A 796 -2.02 9.53 -5.59
CA PHE A 796 -1.54 8.20 -6.01
C PHE A 796 -0.83 8.23 -7.37
N PHE A 797 -1.39 8.91 -8.37
CA PHE A 797 -0.84 8.94 -9.73
C PHE A 797 0.25 10.00 -9.91
N MET A 798 0.17 11.12 -9.17
CA MET A 798 1.19 12.17 -9.20
C MET A 798 2.38 11.89 -8.28
N GLY A 799 2.21 11.04 -7.25
CA GLY A 799 3.22 10.75 -6.23
C GLY A 799 3.53 11.95 -5.33
N ARG A 800 2.60 12.88 -5.16
CA ARG A 800 2.72 14.07 -4.31
C ARG A 800 1.35 14.58 -3.85
N ASN A 801 1.34 15.36 -2.79
CA ASN A 801 0.13 16.11 -2.40
C ASN A 801 -0.21 17.14 -3.46
N GLU A 802 -1.49 17.45 -3.59
CA GLU A 802 -1.97 18.57 -4.36
C GLU A 802 -1.57 19.91 -3.72
N MET A 803 -1.40 20.92 -4.57
CA MET A 803 -1.23 22.33 -4.22
C MET A 803 -2.47 23.09 -4.65
N LEU A 804 -2.68 24.31 -4.16
CA LEU A 804 -3.79 25.16 -4.63
C LEU A 804 -3.75 25.40 -6.14
N THR A 805 -2.56 25.48 -6.71
CA THR A 805 -2.34 25.60 -8.17
C THR A 805 -2.86 24.40 -8.97
N ASP A 806 -3.09 23.23 -8.33
CA ASP A 806 -3.67 22.06 -8.99
C ASP A 806 -5.20 22.11 -9.13
N SER A 807 -5.84 23.19 -8.67
CA SER A 807 -7.30 23.37 -8.70
C SER A 807 -7.91 23.07 -10.07
N LYS A 808 -7.37 23.61 -11.15
CA LYS A 808 -7.86 23.37 -12.52
C LYS A 808 -7.79 21.89 -12.91
N THR A 809 -6.72 21.20 -12.50
CA THR A 809 -6.55 19.76 -12.74
C THR A 809 -7.61 18.94 -12.00
N LEU A 810 -7.84 19.25 -10.72
CA LEU A 810 -8.82 18.53 -9.90
C LEU A 810 -10.26 18.77 -10.36
N ILE A 811 -10.61 20.00 -10.74
CA ILE A 811 -11.91 20.34 -11.32
C ILE A 811 -12.12 19.62 -12.65
N ALA A 812 -11.10 19.56 -13.51
CA ALA A 812 -11.17 18.83 -14.77
C ALA A 812 -11.36 17.33 -14.55
N ALA A 813 -10.70 16.75 -13.56
CA ALA A 813 -10.86 15.34 -13.21
C ALA A 813 -12.25 15.05 -12.60
N ASP A 814 -12.82 15.97 -11.81
CA ASP A 814 -14.18 15.87 -11.27
C ASP A 814 -15.23 15.92 -12.40
N ARG A 815 -15.06 16.83 -13.34
CA ARG A 815 -15.90 16.88 -14.55
C ARG A 815 -15.76 15.63 -15.41
N ALA A 816 -14.54 15.13 -15.61
CA ALA A 816 -14.33 13.90 -16.37
C ALA A 816 -15.06 12.70 -15.76
N TYR A 817 -15.14 12.62 -14.43
CA TYR A 817 -15.94 11.61 -13.74
C TYR A 817 -17.44 11.78 -14.06
N ILE A 818 -17.97 13.00 -13.88
CA ILE A 818 -19.40 13.31 -14.08
C ILE A 818 -19.80 13.11 -15.54
N ASP A 819 -19.04 13.66 -16.48
CA ASP A 819 -19.35 13.67 -17.91
C ASP A 819 -19.24 12.28 -18.58
N ASN A 820 -18.60 11.31 -17.88
CA ASN A 820 -18.45 9.92 -18.34
C ASN A 820 -19.13 8.93 -17.38
N ASP A 821 -20.34 9.25 -16.93
CA ASP A 821 -21.20 8.37 -16.13
C ASP A 821 -20.51 7.75 -14.88
N GLY A 822 -19.61 8.48 -14.26
CA GLY A 822 -18.89 8.00 -13.08
C GLY A 822 -17.73 7.04 -13.40
N SER A 823 -17.07 7.21 -14.55
CA SER A 823 -15.91 6.41 -14.97
C SER A 823 -14.65 6.80 -14.19
N PHE A 824 -14.05 5.84 -13.51
CA PHE A 824 -12.75 6.05 -12.87
C PHE A 824 -11.59 6.08 -13.87
N LYS A 825 -11.70 5.36 -14.99
CA LYS A 825 -10.71 5.44 -16.09
C LYS A 825 -10.66 6.84 -16.69
N ALA A 826 -11.81 7.50 -16.83
CA ALA A 826 -11.87 8.88 -17.31
C ALA A 826 -11.13 9.84 -16.35
N VAL A 827 -11.27 9.65 -15.02
CA VAL A 827 -10.50 10.40 -14.01
C VAL A 827 -8.99 10.20 -14.22
N VAL A 828 -8.54 8.96 -14.37
CA VAL A 828 -7.11 8.64 -14.54
C VAL A 828 -6.56 9.26 -15.82
N VAL A 829 -7.28 9.17 -16.94
CA VAL A 829 -6.90 9.83 -18.21
C VAL A 829 -6.80 11.34 -18.01
N SER A 830 -7.80 11.97 -17.40
CA SER A 830 -7.80 13.41 -17.12
C SER A 830 -6.60 13.84 -16.27
N LEU A 831 -6.27 13.08 -15.23
CA LEU A 831 -5.11 13.37 -14.38
C LEU A 831 -3.79 13.26 -15.14
N LEU A 832 -3.57 12.17 -15.88
CA LEU A 832 -2.31 11.90 -16.58
C LEU A 832 -2.13 12.68 -17.89
N THR A 833 -3.16 13.42 -18.33
CA THR A 833 -3.09 14.39 -19.45
C THR A 833 -3.12 15.84 -18.98
N SER A 834 -3.14 16.07 -17.68
CA SER A 834 -3.25 17.42 -17.10
C SER A 834 -1.92 18.18 -17.12
N ASP A 835 -2.01 19.48 -17.03
CA ASP A 835 -0.83 20.35 -16.91
C ASP A 835 -0.03 20.04 -15.63
N SER A 836 -0.68 19.66 -14.53
CA SER A 836 0.01 19.16 -13.32
C SER A 836 0.92 17.98 -13.62
N PHE A 837 0.55 17.10 -14.55
CA PHE A 837 1.37 15.95 -14.94
C PHE A 837 2.43 16.30 -15.98
N MET A 838 2.09 17.14 -16.95
CA MET A 838 2.94 17.44 -18.12
C MET A 838 4.02 18.48 -17.85
N TYR A 839 3.81 19.41 -16.93
CA TYR A 839 4.71 20.56 -16.73
C TYR A 839 5.44 20.53 -15.39
N ARG A 840 6.65 21.08 -15.41
CA ARG A 840 7.54 21.27 -14.24
C ARG A 840 7.90 22.73 -14.08
N LYS A 841 7.99 23.20 -12.79
CA LYS A 841 8.39 24.56 -12.47
C LYS A 841 9.26 24.62 -11.23
#